data_5c5ab91f50eceb23781a11009360d5ae
#
_entry.id   5c5ab91f50eceb23781a11009360d5ae
#
_cell.length_a   1.000
_cell.length_b   1.000
_cell.length_c   1.000
_cell.angle_alpha   90.00
_cell.angle_beta   90.00
_cell.angle_gamma   90.00
#
_symmetry.space_group_name_H-M   'P 1'
#
loop_
_entity.id
_entity.type
_entity.pdbx_description
1 polymer ?
#
loop_
_entity_poly.entity_id
_entity_poly.type
_entity_poly.pdbx_seq_one_letter_code
_entity_poly.pdbx_strand_id
1 'polypeptide(L)'
;VRKDDSVTVHASTSPPAAHAACIPHLRLFAERVLVTRTDGLSQHIDERMVPLIAVDFEYAGTRVRANDPRPRVFQAWTGELTAIDRDAVSETEVRRVIERLGAVDLGCVDSVAPPDGCEADYVVHVDADEHAFCAFTARALAEWRVLGWRVEVDPAYPFRVVEEQPPWFASLEPTEGRTDWFGLELGIEIDGVRVDLLPVLVALIERLDGGLQGLATSCRSTWALRVNETHHVTISLEKLRVLSRVVSELYQGDHGCVRTFPELRGAPLVALDDVFRSEGTALRWTDRTGLVHRTRARVTPQAQPDLPSGLLATLRPYQSEGVAFLQRLRAEGGGGVLADEMGLGKTLQTIAHVAIEHVQGRLDVPALVVAPTSVAPNWAREIARFAPTLRVVVLHGPDRHSRWRDVPAAHVVITTYPILVRDEERFAQQRFHLVALDEAQNVKNARSLARRAVERIEAGHRLCLTGTPVENHLGELWSLFDWLAPGLLGNELGFRRFWRQPIEGQGDGERLAALREVVAPHVLRRLKKDVARELPPKTELAVPVELGGEQRELYEAIRVAAHADVRKAIRSKGLGASTVMILDALTKLRQTCCDPRLIAMDAARPVRESAKFETLMALVREHLAAGHRILVFSQFTSMLALIA
;
A
#
# COMPACT_ATOMS: atom_id res chain seq x y z
N VAL A 1 -13.50 49.37 -48.14
CA VAL A 1 -12.09 49.39 -48.52
C VAL A 1 -11.28 48.63 -47.49
N ARG A 2 -11.09 47.33 -47.70
CA ARG A 2 -9.93 46.62 -47.19
C ARG A 2 -9.55 45.54 -48.20
N LYS A 3 -8.36 45.65 -48.64
CA LYS A 3 -7.64 44.79 -49.59
C LYS A 3 -7.11 43.56 -48.85
N ASP A 4 -6.98 42.54 -49.69
CA ASP A 4 -6.03 41.44 -49.69
C ASP A 4 -6.48 40.15 -49.01
N ASP A 5 -7.33 39.40 -49.75
CA ASP A 5 -7.26 37.93 -49.72
C ASP A 5 -6.62 37.49 -51.03
N SER A 6 -5.30 37.28 -51.02
CA SER A 6 -4.57 36.66 -52.10
C SER A 6 -4.84 35.15 -52.14
N VAL A 7 -5.87 34.76 -52.91
CA VAL A 7 -6.07 33.36 -53.31
C VAL A 7 -4.91 32.97 -54.21
N THR A 8 -4.00 32.15 -53.74
CA THR A 8 -2.93 31.57 -54.52
C THR A 8 -3.55 30.49 -55.42
N VAL A 9 -3.92 30.84 -56.64
CA VAL A 9 -4.39 29.90 -57.66
C VAL A 9 -3.18 29.18 -58.27
N HIS A 10 -2.97 27.95 -57.89
CA HIS A 10 -2.05 27.05 -58.59
C HIS A 10 -2.70 26.65 -59.94
N ALA A 11 -2.20 27.20 -61.04
CA ALA A 11 -2.66 26.83 -62.37
C ALA A 11 -2.29 25.36 -62.66
N SER A 12 -3.27 24.49 -62.79
CA SER A 12 -3.14 23.12 -63.27
C SER A 12 -2.91 23.14 -64.78
N THR A 13 -2.04 22.28 -65.35
CA THR A 13 -1.70 22.20 -66.73
C THR A 13 -2.63 21.29 -67.57
N SER A 14 -3.66 20.71 -67.02
CA SER A 14 -4.66 19.86 -67.66
C SER A 14 -6.09 20.29 -67.31
N PRO A 15 -7.06 20.15 -68.27
CA PRO A 15 -8.45 20.50 -67.97
C PRO A 15 -9.00 19.61 -66.85
N PRO A 16 -9.76 20.16 -65.89
CA PRO A 16 -10.34 19.38 -64.81
C PRO A 16 -11.33 18.34 -65.37
N ALA A 17 -11.25 17.11 -64.88
CA ALA A 17 -12.22 16.06 -65.17
C ALA A 17 -13.60 16.44 -64.61
N ALA A 18 -14.68 16.16 -65.36
CA ALA A 18 -16.06 16.45 -64.95
C ALA A 18 -16.44 15.77 -63.62
N HIS A 19 -15.70 14.72 -63.24
CA HIS A 19 -15.77 14.06 -61.93
C HIS A 19 -14.38 14.11 -61.28
N ALA A 20 -14.14 15.11 -60.48
CA ALA A 20 -12.93 15.19 -59.65
C ALA A 20 -13.11 14.42 -58.34
N ALA A 21 -12.06 13.71 -57.94
CA ALA A 21 -12.08 13.01 -56.66
C ALA A 21 -12.33 13.99 -55.49
N CYS A 22 -13.21 13.63 -54.60
CA CYS A 22 -13.48 14.37 -53.35
C CYS A 22 -12.34 14.10 -52.34
N ILE A 23 -11.59 15.14 -52.01
CA ILE A 23 -10.53 15.03 -50.98
C ILE A 23 -10.99 15.79 -49.75
N PRO A 24 -11.23 15.09 -48.63
CA PRO A 24 -11.58 15.76 -47.36
C PRO A 24 -10.40 16.49 -46.75
N HIS A 25 -10.63 17.71 -46.30
CA HIS A 25 -9.73 18.52 -45.52
C HIS A 25 -10.37 18.77 -44.13
N LEU A 26 -9.76 18.26 -43.10
CA LEU A 26 -10.24 18.43 -41.73
C LEU A 26 -9.28 19.34 -40.98
N ARG A 27 -9.84 20.30 -40.25
CA ARG A 27 -9.09 21.10 -39.29
C ARG A 27 -9.60 20.77 -37.87
N LEU A 28 -8.71 20.24 -37.04
CA LEU A 28 -8.98 19.95 -35.65
C LEU A 28 -8.41 21.08 -34.78
N PHE A 29 -9.28 21.73 -34.03
CA PHE A 29 -8.93 22.83 -33.13
C PHE A 29 -9.78 22.77 -31.85
N ALA A 30 -9.53 23.62 -30.88
CA ALA A 30 -10.32 23.69 -29.67
C ALA A 30 -10.62 25.15 -29.32
N GLU A 31 -11.86 25.38 -28.92
CA GLU A 31 -12.30 26.69 -28.45
C GLU A 31 -13.13 26.57 -27.17
N ARG A 32 -13.26 27.69 -26.48
CA ARG A 32 -14.16 27.80 -25.34
C ARG A 32 -15.57 27.98 -25.83
N VAL A 33 -16.44 27.04 -25.53
CA VAL A 33 -17.85 27.07 -25.87
C VAL A 33 -18.71 27.15 -24.63
N LEU A 34 -19.86 27.77 -24.74
CA LEU A 34 -20.86 27.76 -23.67
C LEU A 34 -21.69 26.48 -23.77
N VAL A 35 -21.69 25.71 -22.69
CA VAL A 35 -22.44 24.47 -22.59
C VAL A 35 -23.58 24.66 -21.61
N THR A 36 -24.82 24.49 -22.07
CA THR A 36 -26.02 24.55 -21.25
C THR A 36 -26.35 23.16 -20.74
N ARG A 37 -26.33 23.00 -19.41
CA ARG A 37 -26.74 21.76 -18.73
C ARG A 37 -28.05 21.98 -18.02
N THR A 38 -28.95 21.04 -18.15
CA THR A 38 -30.22 21.02 -17.41
C THR A 38 -30.18 19.92 -16.36
N ASP A 39 -30.20 20.30 -15.08
CA ASP A 39 -30.28 19.38 -13.96
C ASP A 39 -31.67 19.60 -13.28
N GLY A 40 -32.59 18.74 -13.63
CA GLY A 40 -34.00 18.88 -13.20
C GLY A 40 -34.65 20.18 -13.69
N LEU A 41 -34.90 21.14 -12.80
CA LEU A 41 -35.52 22.45 -13.11
C LEU A 41 -34.50 23.59 -13.26
N SER A 42 -33.22 23.33 -13.04
CA SER A 42 -32.17 24.35 -13.10
C SER A 42 -31.34 24.21 -14.38
N GLN A 43 -31.11 25.34 -15.04
CA GLN A 43 -30.18 25.42 -16.17
C GLN A 43 -28.86 26.06 -15.65
N HIS A 44 -27.76 25.38 -15.94
CA HIS A 44 -26.40 25.86 -15.67
C HIS A 44 -25.67 26.06 -16.99
N ILE A 45 -25.02 27.19 -17.13
CA ILE A 45 -24.19 27.51 -18.31
C ILE A 45 -22.74 27.47 -17.83
N ASP A 46 -21.97 26.55 -18.40
CA ASP A 46 -20.55 26.38 -18.13
C ASP A 46 -19.73 26.73 -19.39
N GLU A 47 -18.62 27.45 -19.22
CA GLU A 47 -17.65 27.65 -20.28
C GLU A 47 -16.63 26.52 -20.28
N ARG A 48 -16.52 25.83 -21.41
CA ARG A 48 -15.62 24.67 -21.55
C ARG A 48 -14.76 24.74 -22.80
N MET A 49 -13.50 24.34 -22.68
CA MET A 49 -12.62 24.09 -23.81
C MET A 49 -12.94 22.71 -24.40
N VAL A 50 -13.44 22.68 -25.62
CA VAL A 50 -13.84 21.43 -26.30
C VAL A 50 -13.19 21.32 -27.67
N PRO A 51 -12.88 20.09 -28.14
CA PRO A 51 -12.42 19.87 -29.51
C PRO A 51 -13.53 20.13 -30.55
N LEU A 52 -13.15 20.84 -31.58
CA LEU A 52 -14.02 21.20 -32.70
C LEU A 52 -13.39 20.73 -34.00
N ILE A 53 -14.22 20.41 -35.01
CA ILE A 53 -13.76 19.97 -36.31
C ILE A 53 -14.43 20.84 -37.38
N ALA A 54 -13.62 21.44 -38.23
CA ALA A 54 -14.08 22.05 -39.49
C ALA A 54 -13.78 21.12 -40.65
N VAL A 55 -14.72 21.01 -41.57
CA VAL A 55 -14.63 20.10 -42.71
C VAL A 55 -14.79 20.88 -44.02
N ASP A 56 -13.79 20.76 -44.86
CA ASP A 56 -13.84 21.24 -46.26
C ASP A 56 -13.67 20.06 -47.21
N PHE A 57 -14.19 20.20 -48.42
CA PHE A 57 -14.00 19.25 -49.50
C PHE A 57 -13.24 19.92 -50.63
N GLU A 58 -12.20 19.26 -51.15
CA GLU A 58 -11.43 19.75 -52.28
C GLU A 58 -11.77 18.97 -53.55
N TYR A 59 -12.11 19.72 -54.60
CA TYR A 59 -12.37 19.22 -55.94
C TYR A 59 -11.43 19.92 -56.92
N ALA A 60 -10.54 19.18 -57.56
CA ALA A 60 -9.55 19.69 -58.50
C ALA A 60 -8.80 20.95 -58.01
N GLY A 61 -8.43 21.01 -56.74
CA GLY A 61 -7.71 22.13 -56.14
C GLY A 61 -8.57 23.27 -55.61
N THR A 62 -9.90 23.21 -55.74
CA THR A 62 -10.82 24.21 -55.19
C THR A 62 -11.48 23.65 -53.92
N ARG A 63 -11.33 24.36 -52.79
CA ARG A 63 -11.93 23.99 -51.52
C ARG A 63 -13.31 24.60 -51.34
N VAL A 64 -14.24 23.83 -50.78
CA VAL A 64 -15.62 24.20 -50.49
C VAL A 64 -15.97 23.72 -49.08
N ARG A 65 -16.62 24.58 -48.33
CA ARG A 65 -17.14 24.23 -46.98
C ARG A 65 -18.14 23.07 -47.04
N ALA A 66 -18.11 22.23 -46.04
CA ALA A 66 -19.04 21.10 -45.96
C ALA A 66 -20.50 21.51 -45.90
N ASN A 67 -20.81 22.69 -45.33
CA ASN A 67 -22.15 23.24 -45.19
C ASN A 67 -22.57 24.15 -46.38
N ASP A 68 -21.73 24.32 -47.44
CA ASP A 68 -22.09 25.08 -48.62
C ASP A 68 -23.18 24.32 -49.39
N PRO A 69 -24.37 24.93 -49.61
CA PRO A 69 -25.49 24.26 -50.26
C PRO A 69 -25.35 24.09 -51.78
N ARG A 70 -24.35 24.68 -52.40
CA ARG A 70 -24.15 24.63 -53.85
C ARG A 70 -23.75 23.23 -54.31
N PRO A 71 -24.44 22.63 -55.29
CA PRO A 71 -24.13 21.28 -55.78
C PRO A 71 -22.91 21.24 -56.72
N ARG A 72 -22.36 22.41 -57.11
CA ARG A 72 -21.24 22.56 -58.06
C ARG A 72 -20.19 23.51 -57.54
N VAL A 73 -18.96 23.18 -57.84
CA VAL A 73 -17.79 24.03 -57.62
C VAL A 73 -17.32 24.58 -58.94
N PHE A 74 -16.91 25.85 -58.99
CA PHE A 74 -16.44 26.49 -60.20
C PHE A 74 -14.93 26.75 -60.11
N GLN A 75 -14.21 26.28 -61.10
CA GLN A 75 -12.76 26.49 -61.22
C GLN A 75 -12.46 27.32 -62.48
N ALA A 76 -11.61 28.33 -62.32
CA ALA A 76 -11.13 29.08 -63.42
C ALA A 76 -10.01 28.32 -64.13
N TRP A 77 -10.19 28.01 -65.42
CA TRP A 77 -9.21 27.37 -66.26
C TRP A 77 -9.02 28.19 -67.56
N THR A 78 -7.81 28.69 -67.85
CA THR A 78 -7.48 29.48 -69.01
C THR A 78 -8.47 30.59 -69.37
N GLY A 79 -9.14 31.21 -68.37
CA GLY A 79 -10.12 32.27 -68.55
C GLY A 79 -11.59 31.81 -68.67
N GLU A 80 -11.84 30.52 -68.73
CA GLU A 80 -13.19 29.94 -68.67
C GLU A 80 -13.48 29.32 -67.28
N LEU A 81 -14.75 29.40 -66.84
CA LEU A 81 -15.23 28.78 -65.59
C LEU A 81 -15.72 27.36 -65.90
N THR A 82 -15.01 26.36 -65.43
CA THR A 82 -15.42 24.97 -65.53
C THR A 82 -16.22 24.58 -64.21
N ALA A 83 -17.43 24.06 -64.44
CA ALA A 83 -18.26 23.55 -63.35
C ALA A 83 -17.90 22.09 -63.06
N ILE A 84 -17.65 21.78 -61.75
CA ILE A 84 -17.36 20.43 -61.25
C ILE A 84 -18.53 20.04 -60.31
N ASP A 85 -19.16 18.90 -60.58
CA ASP A 85 -20.24 18.39 -59.71
C ASP A 85 -19.63 17.85 -58.39
N ARG A 86 -20.24 18.18 -57.25
CA ARG A 86 -19.85 17.65 -55.96
C ARG A 86 -20.30 16.21 -55.83
N ASP A 87 -19.50 15.38 -55.18
CA ASP A 87 -19.82 13.98 -54.89
C ASP A 87 -20.49 13.88 -53.52
N ALA A 88 -21.82 14.06 -53.47
CA ALA A 88 -22.62 14.00 -52.26
C ALA A 88 -22.55 12.63 -51.54
N VAL A 89 -22.25 11.55 -52.28
CA VAL A 89 -22.13 10.21 -51.68
C VAL A 89 -20.85 10.11 -50.85
N SER A 90 -19.71 10.50 -51.45
CA SER A 90 -18.41 10.54 -50.75
C SER A 90 -18.43 11.52 -49.59
N GLU A 91 -19.02 12.71 -49.76
CA GLU A 91 -19.14 13.69 -48.68
C GLU A 91 -19.98 13.14 -47.49
N THR A 92 -21.08 12.40 -47.77
CA THR A 92 -21.92 11.77 -46.73
C THR A 92 -21.15 10.67 -46.02
N GLU A 93 -20.34 9.89 -46.71
CA GLU A 93 -19.52 8.85 -46.07
C GLU A 93 -18.44 9.45 -45.17
N VAL A 94 -17.80 10.56 -45.57
CA VAL A 94 -16.88 11.30 -44.69
C VAL A 94 -17.56 11.75 -43.41
N ARG A 95 -18.75 12.33 -43.50
CA ARG A 95 -19.56 12.74 -42.31
C ARG A 95 -19.85 11.56 -41.40
N ARG A 96 -20.28 10.41 -41.97
CA ARG A 96 -20.54 9.19 -41.20
C ARG A 96 -19.31 8.68 -40.46
N VAL A 97 -18.12 8.75 -41.05
CA VAL A 97 -16.88 8.35 -40.40
C VAL A 97 -16.58 9.26 -39.21
N ILE A 98 -16.76 10.59 -39.35
CA ILE A 98 -16.53 11.56 -38.28
C ILE A 98 -17.50 11.30 -37.13
N GLU A 99 -18.79 11.09 -37.44
CA GLU A 99 -19.84 10.80 -36.43
C GLU A 99 -19.63 9.45 -35.72
N ARG A 100 -19.22 8.41 -36.47
CA ARG A 100 -18.89 7.08 -35.90
C ARG A 100 -17.74 7.16 -34.90
N LEU A 101 -16.82 8.07 -35.07
CA LEU A 101 -15.73 8.31 -34.11
C LEU A 101 -16.18 9.02 -32.86
N GLY A 102 -17.39 9.59 -32.86
CA GLY A 102 -18.03 10.22 -31.70
C GLY A 102 -18.07 11.74 -31.74
N ALA A 103 -17.84 12.36 -32.89
CA ALA A 103 -18.16 13.77 -33.09
C ALA A 103 -19.66 13.93 -33.42
N VAL A 104 -20.23 15.06 -33.03
CA VAL A 104 -21.65 15.38 -33.25
C VAL A 104 -21.73 16.66 -34.09
N ASP A 105 -22.62 16.67 -35.08
CA ASP A 105 -22.87 17.87 -35.89
C ASP A 105 -23.37 19.01 -35.00
N LEU A 106 -22.72 20.16 -35.07
CA LEU A 106 -23.06 21.34 -34.27
C LEU A 106 -24.49 21.84 -34.49
N GLY A 107 -25.01 21.68 -35.73
CA GLY A 107 -26.41 22.01 -36.05
C GLY A 107 -27.45 21.12 -35.34
N CYS A 108 -27.03 19.99 -34.75
CA CYS A 108 -27.86 19.04 -34.03
C CYS A 108 -27.76 19.16 -32.49
N VAL A 109 -26.98 20.12 -31.98
CA VAL A 109 -26.68 20.23 -30.54
C VAL A 109 -27.09 21.62 -30.02
N ASP A 110 -28.29 21.74 -29.52
CA ASP A 110 -28.83 23.01 -28.96
C ASP A 110 -28.13 23.41 -27.62
N SER A 111 -27.45 22.48 -26.98
CA SER A 111 -26.79 22.72 -25.68
C SER A 111 -25.41 23.37 -25.80
N VAL A 112 -24.89 23.58 -27.00
CA VAL A 112 -23.56 24.11 -27.24
C VAL A 112 -23.65 25.37 -28.08
N ALA A 113 -23.11 26.47 -27.57
CA ALA A 113 -22.97 27.72 -28.30
C ALA A 113 -21.47 28.02 -28.50
N PRO A 114 -20.95 27.83 -29.73
CA PRO A 114 -19.59 28.27 -30.05
C PRO A 114 -19.53 29.82 -30.12
N PRO A 115 -18.34 30.40 -29.97
CA PRO A 115 -18.20 31.86 -30.08
C PRO A 115 -18.53 32.36 -31.50
N ASP A 116 -18.93 33.64 -31.57
CA ASP A 116 -19.26 34.29 -32.86
C ASP A 116 -18.10 34.19 -33.84
N GLY A 117 -18.38 33.70 -35.08
CA GLY A 117 -17.39 33.53 -36.11
C GLY A 117 -16.62 32.20 -36.07
N CYS A 118 -16.95 31.28 -35.19
CA CYS A 118 -16.40 29.93 -35.17
C CYS A 118 -16.84 29.14 -36.42
N GLU A 119 -15.87 28.61 -37.14
CA GLU A 119 -16.10 27.86 -38.38
C GLU A 119 -16.14 26.35 -38.19
N ALA A 120 -16.62 25.87 -37.05
CA ALA A 120 -16.73 24.45 -36.77
C ALA A 120 -18.01 23.85 -37.37
N ASP A 121 -17.92 22.61 -37.87
CA ASP A 121 -19.06 21.80 -38.31
C ASP A 121 -19.43 20.74 -37.26
N TYR A 122 -18.45 20.24 -36.47
CA TYR A 122 -18.65 19.20 -35.46
C TYR A 122 -18.05 19.57 -34.11
N VAL A 123 -18.65 19.07 -33.06
CA VAL A 123 -18.12 19.10 -31.68
C VAL A 123 -17.87 17.68 -31.20
N VAL A 124 -16.80 17.49 -30.43
CA VAL A 124 -16.46 16.19 -29.86
C VAL A 124 -16.99 16.12 -28.43
N HIS A 125 -17.93 15.19 -28.18
CA HIS A 125 -18.41 14.80 -26.85
C HIS A 125 -18.42 15.92 -25.77
N VAL A 126 -19.43 16.75 -25.77
CA VAL A 126 -19.53 17.96 -24.91
C VAL A 126 -19.37 17.67 -23.41
N ASP A 127 -19.80 16.50 -22.96
CA ASP A 127 -19.72 16.07 -21.58
C ASP A 127 -18.47 15.26 -21.24
N ALA A 128 -17.58 15.05 -22.21
CA ALA A 128 -16.37 14.28 -22.01
C ALA A 128 -15.32 15.06 -21.21
N ASP A 129 -14.41 14.32 -20.62
CA ASP A 129 -13.24 14.86 -19.95
C ASP A 129 -12.02 14.88 -20.87
N GLU A 130 -10.91 15.45 -20.39
CA GLU A 130 -9.64 15.53 -21.07
C GLU A 130 -9.14 14.18 -21.62
N HIS A 131 -9.37 13.09 -20.88
CA HIS A 131 -8.95 11.74 -21.27
C HIS A 131 -9.73 11.23 -22.50
N ALA A 132 -11.02 11.50 -22.54
CA ALA A 132 -11.85 11.12 -23.68
C ALA A 132 -11.51 11.97 -24.92
N PHE A 133 -11.21 13.26 -24.76
CA PHE A 133 -10.74 14.13 -25.86
C PHE A 133 -9.41 13.63 -26.44
N CYS A 134 -8.45 13.27 -25.60
CA CYS A 134 -7.18 12.70 -26.06
C CYS A 134 -7.37 11.34 -26.75
N ALA A 135 -8.24 10.47 -26.22
CA ALA A 135 -8.56 9.18 -26.82
C ALA A 135 -9.23 9.34 -28.20
N PHE A 136 -10.16 10.29 -28.31
CA PHE A 136 -10.75 10.66 -29.59
C PHE A 136 -9.68 11.12 -30.59
N THR A 137 -8.85 12.09 -30.17
CA THR A 137 -7.79 12.67 -31.05
C THR A 137 -6.84 11.58 -31.54
N ALA A 138 -6.35 10.70 -30.71
CA ALA A 138 -5.44 9.62 -31.10
C ALA A 138 -6.08 8.69 -32.14
N ARG A 139 -7.33 8.28 -31.90
CA ARG A 139 -8.06 7.38 -32.82
C ARG A 139 -8.43 8.06 -34.11
N ALA A 140 -8.93 9.30 -34.08
CA ALA A 140 -9.37 10.04 -35.24
C ALA A 140 -8.22 10.36 -36.17
N LEU A 141 -7.12 10.87 -35.67
CA LEU A 141 -5.93 11.17 -36.50
C LEU A 141 -5.36 9.92 -37.17
N ALA A 142 -5.31 8.78 -36.44
CA ALA A 142 -4.84 7.53 -37.03
C ALA A 142 -5.76 7.04 -38.15
N GLU A 143 -7.08 7.03 -37.94
CA GLU A 143 -8.06 6.59 -38.93
C GLU A 143 -8.10 7.51 -40.18
N TRP A 144 -8.14 8.83 -39.98
CA TRP A 144 -8.19 9.80 -41.09
C TRP A 144 -6.95 9.77 -41.98
N ARG A 145 -5.76 9.52 -41.38
CA ARG A 145 -4.52 9.34 -42.16
C ARG A 145 -4.51 8.06 -43.00
N VAL A 146 -5.01 6.96 -42.42
CA VAL A 146 -5.14 5.69 -43.14
C VAL A 146 -6.10 5.85 -44.34
N LEU A 147 -7.16 6.65 -44.18
CA LEU A 147 -8.11 6.98 -45.25
C LEU A 147 -7.54 7.97 -46.29
N GLY A 148 -6.34 8.51 -46.06
CA GLY A 148 -5.68 9.44 -46.97
C GLY A 148 -6.26 10.87 -46.94
N TRP A 149 -6.99 11.22 -45.84
CA TRP A 149 -7.56 12.56 -45.69
C TRP A 149 -6.47 13.58 -45.33
N ARG A 150 -6.69 14.84 -45.70
CA ARG A 150 -5.80 15.92 -45.32
C ARG A 150 -6.26 16.48 -43.96
N VAL A 151 -5.41 16.35 -42.96
CA VAL A 151 -5.74 16.74 -41.59
C VAL A 151 -4.75 17.79 -41.09
N GLU A 152 -5.30 18.92 -40.67
CA GLU A 152 -4.57 20.00 -40.04
C GLU A 152 -4.97 20.06 -38.58
N VAL A 153 -3.97 20.07 -37.67
CA VAL A 153 -4.19 20.23 -36.22
C VAL A 153 -3.67 21.60 -35.83
N ASP A 154 -4.55 22.43 -35.26
CA ASP A 154 -4.19 23.77 -34.82
C ASP A 154 -3.00 23.74 -33.84
N PRO A 155 -1.96 24.60 -34.01
CA PRO A 155 -0.84 24.65 -33.07
C PRO A 155 -1.21 24.84 -31.61
N ALA A 156 -2.31 25.54 -31.32
CA ALA A 156 -2.82 25.77 -29.97
C ALA A 156 -3.74 24.65 -29.44
N TYR A 157 -3.98 23.58 -30.23
CA TYR A 157 -4.87 22.49 -29.82
C TYR A 157 -4.35 21.77 -28.56
N PRO A 158 -5.08 21.81 -27.44
CA PRO A 158 -4.56 21.38 -26.14
C PRO A 158 -4.58 19.85 -25.92
N PHE A 159 -5.28 19.09 -26.79
CA PHE A 159 -5.46 17.63 -26.62
C PHE A 159 -4.61 16.84 -27.63
N ARG A 160 -3.43 17.33 -27.95
CA ARG A 160 -2.48 16.61 -28.82
C ARG A 160 -1.96 15.38 -28.12
N VAL A 161 -1.96 14.26 -28.83
CA VAL A 161 -1.40 13.00 -28.32
C VAL A 161 -0.12 12.71 -29.08
N VAL A 162 0.92 12.32 -28.36
CA VAL A 162 2.18 11.87 -28.94
C VAL A 162 1.91 10.55 -29.67
N GLU A 163 2.14 10.51 -30.99
CA GLU A 163 1.69 9.44 -31.87
C GLU A 163 2.48 8.15 -31.73
N GLU A 164 3.79 8.23 -31.57
CA GLU A 164 4.63 7.08 -31.23
C GLU A 164 4.68 6.92 -29.72
N GLN A 165 4.57 5.66 -29.28
CA GLN A 165 4.79 5.39 -27.85
C GLN A 165 6.21 5.82 -27.48
N PRO A 166 6.39 6.89 -26.71
CA PRO A 166 7.72 7.38 -26.40
C PRO A 166 8.46 6.35 -25.55
N PRO A 167 9.78 6.23 -25.72
CA PRO A 167 10.57 5.36 -24.86
C PRO A 167 10.48 5.82 -23.42
N TRP A 168 10.13 4.89 -22.53
CA TRP A 168 10.10 5.12 -21.10
C TRP A 168 11.50 4.96 -20.49
N PHE A 169 11.83 5.82 -19.56
CA PHE A 169 13.05 5.68 -18.77
C PHE A 169 12.75 5.67 -17.27
N ALA A 170 13.60 4.98 -16.53
CA ALA A 170 13.67 5.05 -15.08
C ALA A 170 15.13 5.21 -14.67
N SER A 171 15.42 6.19 -13.81
CA SER A 171 16.75 6.44 -13.28
C SER A 171 16.75 6.28 -11.77
N LEU A 172 17.71 5.52 -11.25
CA LEU A 172 17.94 5.33 -9.83
C LEU A 172 19.31 5.90 -9.46
N GLU A 173 19.31 6.86 -8.56
CA GLU A 173 20.52 7.51 -8.07
C GLU A 173 20.59 7.44 -6.53
N PRO A 174 21.79 7.27 -5.94
CA PRO A 174 21.94 7.34 -4.49
C PRO A 174 21.66 8.75 -3.99
N THR A 175 21.00 8.87 -2.83
CA THR A 175 20.71 10.16 -2.21
C THR A 175 21.90 10.63 -1.39
N GLU A 176 22.35 11.87 -1.60
CA GLU A 176 23.44 12.47 -0.83
C GLU A 176 23.12 12.49 0.67
N GLY A 177 24.07 12.03 1.48
CA GLY A 177 23.99 12.01 2.94
C GLY A 177 23.18 10.88 3.57
N ARG A 178 22.64 9.93 2.77
CA ARG A 178 21.92 8.74 3.26
C ARG A 178 22.33 7.51 2.46
N THR A 179 23.04 6.58 3.07
CA THR A 179 23.63 5.40 2.40
C THR A 179 22.61 4.42 1.81
N ASP A 180 21.40 4.35 2.39
CA ASP A 180 20.38 3.36 2.02
C ASP A 180 19.13 4.00 1.40
N TRP A 181 19.25 5.24 0.88
CA TRP A 181 18.17 5.97 0.24
C TRP A 181 18.48 6.27 -1.22
N PHE A 182 17.49 6.14 -2.07
CA PHE A 182 17.61 6.26 -3.52
C PHE A 182 16.58 7.24 -4.08
N GLY A 183 17.01 8.01 -5.07
CA GLY A 183 16.13 8.86 -5.85
C GLY A 183 15.61 8.11 -7.06
N LEU A 184 14.31 8.22 -7.36
CA LEU A 184 13.68 7.71 -8.57
C LEU A 184 13.28 8.86 -9.47
N GLU A 185 13.70 8.81 -10.73
CA GLU A 185 13.09 9.54 -11.83
C GLU A 185 12.39 8.54 -12.73
N LEU A 186 11.16 8.84 -13.12
CA LEU A 186 10.36 8.01 -14.02
C LEU A 186 9.66 8.89 -15.04
N GLY A 187 9.88 8.62 -16.30
CA GLY A 187 9.34 9.47 -17.34
C GLY A 187 9.46 8.90 -18.75
N ILE A 188 9.29 9.78 -19.70
CA ILE A 188 9.35 9.51 -21.14
C ILE A 188 10.35 10.43 -21.82
N GLU A 189 10.85 10.00 -22.96
CA GLU A 189 11.73 10.81 -23.81
C GLU A 189 10.97 11.23 -25.07
N ILE A 190 10.79 12.55 -25.25
CA ILE A 190 10.12 13.15 -26.42
C ILE A 190 11.15 14.06 -27.10
N ASP A 191 11.41 13.84 -28.39
CA ASP A 191 12.37 14.62 -29.21
C ASP A 191 13.76 14.78 -28.55
N GLY A 192 14.20 13.70 -27.85
CA GLY A 192 15.48 13.70 -27.11
C GLY A 192 15.47 14.44 -25.78
N VAL A 193 14.32 14.96 -25.34
CA VAL A 193 14.14 15.62 -24.05
C VAL A 193 13.47 14.68 -23.06
N ARG A 194 14.07 14.50 -21.89
CA ARG A 194 13.49 13.70 -20.80
C ARG A 194 12.43 14.51 -20.06
N VAL A 195 11.24 13.95 -19.94
CA VAL A 195 10.11 14.52 -19.20
C VAL A 195 9.80 13.61 -18.02
N ASP A 196 9.98 14.13 -16.80
CA ASP A 196 9.64 13.43 -15.57
C ASP A 196 8.12 13.40 -15.37
N LEU A 197 7.53 12.21 -15.38
CA LEU A 197 6.09 12.00 -15.18
C LEU A 197 5.71 11.71 -13.73
N LEU A 198 6.67 11.58 -12.82
CA LEU A 198 6.40 11.28 -11.42
C LEU A 198 5.48 12.32 -10.75
N PRO A 199 5.70 13.64 -10.91
CA PRO A 199 4.79 14.65 -10.38
C PRO A 199 3.37 14.59 -10.97
N VAL A 200 3.26 14.24 -12.26
CA VAL A 200 1.97 14.12 -12.96
C VAL A 200 1.18 12.93 -12.43
N LEU A 201 1.85 11.79 -12.21
CA LEU A 201 1.26 10.60 -11.62
C LEU A 201 0.78 10.83 -10.19
N VAL A 202 1.56 11.54 -9.38
CA VAL A 202 1.17 11.92 -8.02
C VAL A 202 -0.09 12.79 -8.03
N ALA A 203 -0.09 13.84 -8.84
CA ALA A 203 -1.24 14.74 -8.96
C ALA A 203 -2.50 14.01 -9.48
N LEU A 204 -2.33 13.03 -10.37
CA LEU A 204 -3.43 12.20 -10.85
C LEU A 204 -4.01 11.34 -9.72
N ILE A 205 -3.16 10.67 -8.94
CA ILE A 205 -3.59 9.83 -7.81
C ILE A 205 -4.33 10.65 -6.75
N GLU A 206 -3.89 11.87 -6.49
CA GLU A 206 -4.52 12.77 -5.51
C GLU A 206 -5.90 13.29 -5.96
N ARG A 207 -6.13 13.42 -7.27
CA ARG A 207 -7.40 13.90 -7.87
C ARG A 207 -8.44 12.79 -8.07
N LEU A 208 -8.03 11.53 -8.06
CA LEU A 208 -8.96 10.42 -8.28
C LEU A 208 -9.92 10.27 -7.09
N ASP A 209 -11.21 10.48 -7.35
CA ASP A 209 -12.29 10.16 -6.42
C ASP A 209 -12.26 8.66 -6.10
N GLY A 210 -12.00 8.32 -4.82
CA GLY A 210 -11.81 6.93 -4.39
C GLY A 210 -10.37 6.41 -4.54
N GLY A 211 -9.40 7.24 -4.94
CA GLY A 211 -8.00 6.84 -5.06
C GLY A 211 -7.77 5.69 -6.05
N LEU A 212 -6.98 4.67 -5.66
CA LEU A 212 -6.72 3.50 -6.51
C LEU A 212 -7.97 2.68 -6.84
N GLN A 213 -9.03 2.73 -6.00
CA GLN A 213 -10.31 2.07 -6.27
C GLN A 213 -11.04 2.70 -7.46
N GLY A 214 -10.94 4.01 -7.64
CA GLY A 214 -11.48 4.69 -8.82
C GLY A 214 -10.88 4.19 -10.14
N LEU A 215 -9.59 3.81 -10.11
CA LEU A 215 -8.94 3.15 -11.26
C LEU A 215 -9.40 1.70 -11.46
N ALA A 216 -9.67 0.96 -10.38
CA ALA A 216 -10.13 -0.43 -10.47
C ALA A 216 -11.53 -0.56 -11.08
N THR A 217 -12.42 0.40 -10.80
CA THR A 217 -13.80 0.44 -11.30
C THR A 217 -13.96 1.16 -12.63
N SER A 218 -12.89 1.76 -13.17
CA SER A 218 -12.93 2.50 -14.42
C SER A 218 -13.18 1.57 -15.60
N CYS A 219 -14.17 1.91 -16.43
CA CYS A 219 -14.46 1.22 -17.71
C CYS A 219 -13.55 1.68 -18.87
N ARG A 220 -12.61 2.58 -18.61
CA ARG A 220 -11.71 3.12 -19.63
C ARG A 220 -10.53 2.19 -19.86
N SER A 221 -10.19 1.96 -21.12
CA SER A 221 -9.00 1.17 -21.49
C SER A 221 -7.71 1.99 -21.48
N THR A 222 -7.80 3.31 -21.69
CA THR A 222 -6.64 4.21 -21.81
C THR A 222 -6.85 5.51 -21.04
N TRP A 223 -5.77 6.08 -20.54
CA TRP A 223 -5.72 7.35 -19.84
C TRP A 223 -4.71 8.28 -20.50
N ALA A 224 -4.99 9.58 -20.48
CA ALA A 224 -4.08 10.60 -20.99
C ALA A 224 -3.32 11.22 -19.80
N LEU A 225 -2.00 11.21 -19.88
CA LEU A 225 -1.12 11.92 -18.95
C LEU A 225 -0.65 13.21 -19.62
N ARG A 226 -0.91 14.34 -18.97
CA ARG A 226 -0.50 15.65 -19.48
C ARG A 226 0.99 15.83 -19.31
N VAL A 227 1.71 16.04 -20.41
CA VAL A 227 3.17 16.22 -20.43
C VAL A 227 3.53 17.71 -20.39
N ASN A 228 2.80 18.53 -21.13
CA ASN A 228 2.92 19.98 -21.17
C ASN A 228 1.55 20.62 -21.46
N GLU A 229 1.50 21.90 -21.78
CA GLU A 229 0.23 22.62 -22.00
C GLU A 229 -0.60 22.06 -23.15
N THR A 230 0.00 21.44 -24.15
CA THR A 230 -0.66 20.98 -25.38
C THR A 230 -0.51 19.49 -25.64
N HIS A 231 0.46 18.80 -25.03
CA HIS A 231 0.76 17.40 -25.35
C HIS A 231 0.43 16.44 -24.21
N HIS A 232 -0.14 15.31 -24.61
CA HIS A 232 -0.50 14.20 -23.73
C HIS A 232 0.12 12.91 -24.24
N VAL A 233 0.38 12.00 -23.33
CA VAL A 233 0.75 10.60 -23.61
C VAL A 233 -0.37 9.70 -23.15
N THR A 234 -0.79 8.80 -24.01
CA THR A 234 -1.79 7.78 -23.65
C THR A 234 -1.11 6.59 -23.00
N ILE A 235 -1.68 6.12 -21.91
CA ILE A 235 -1.20 4.97 -21.15
C ILE A 235 -2.34 3.97 -20.96
N SER A 236 -2.04 2.66 -21.04
CA SER A 236 -3.02 1.63 -20.72
C SER A 236 -3.43 1.69 -19.25
N LEU A 237 -4.68 1.29 -18.95
CA LEU A 237 -5.16 1.22 -17.59
C LEU A 237 -4.30 0.27 -16.73
N GLU A 238 -3.78 -0.80 -17.31
CA GLU A 238 -2.94 -1.77 -16.63
C GLU A 238 -1.60 -1.15 -16.21
N LYS A 239 -0.90 -0.47 -17.14
CA LYS A 239 0.31 0.30 -16.80
C LYS A 239 0.04 1.37 -15.74
N LEU A 240 -1.06 2.09 -15.88
CA LEU A 240 -1.41 3.15 -14.94
C LEU A 240 -1.65 2.60 -13.53
N ARG A 241 -2.31 1.45 -13.39
CA ARG A 241 -2.51 0.77 -12.11
C ARG A 241 -1.18 0.41 -11.44
N VAL A 242 -0.26 -0.18 -12.19
CA VAL A 242 1.06 -0.55 -11.65
C VAL A 242 1.88 0.68 -11.31
N LEU A 243 1.92 1.68 -12.19
CA LEU A 243 2.60 2.96 -11.92
C LEU A 243 2.03 3.65 -10.69
N SER A 244 0.70 3.73 -10.57
CA SER A 244 0.03 4.33 -9.42
C SER A 244 0.33 3.57 -8.13
N ARG A 245 0.39 2.24 -8.18
CA ARG A 245 0.79 1.40 -7.06
C ARG A 245 2.24 1.66 -6.65
N VAL A 246 3.17 1.61 -7.61
CA VAL A 246 4.60 1.90 -7.37
C VAL A 246 4.79 3.28 -6.78
N VAL A 247 4.17 4.30 -7.37
CA VAL A 247 4.22 5.67 -6.86
C VAL A 247 3.65 5.76 -5.45
N SER A 248 2.50 5.14 -5.20
CA SER A 248 1.87 5.14 -3.87
C SER A 248 2.72 4.45 -2.81
N GLU A 249 3.35 3.33 -3.14
CA GLU A 249 4.23 2.59 -2.23
C GLU A 249 5.55 3.32 -1.94
N LEU A 250 6.11 4.01 -2.93
CA LEU A 250 7.36 4.75 -2.80
C LEU A 250 7.15 6.16 -2.20
N TYR A 251 5.98 6.77 -2.42
CA TYR A 251 5.69 8.19 -2.16
C TYR A 251 5.08 8.48 -0.78
N GLN A 252 5.25 7.61 0.19
CA GLN A 252 4.68 7.78 1.55
C GLN A 252 5.38 8.86 2.41
N GLY A 253 5.98 9.86 1.81
CA GLY A 253 6.69 10.94 2.49
C GLY A 253 6.11 12.31 2.19
N ASP A 254 6.33 13.24 3.06
CA ASP A 254 5.90 14.63 3.17
C ASP A 254 5.55 15.37 1.86
N HIS A 255 4.56 16.24 1.91
CA HIS A 255 4.10 17.11 0.83
C HIS A 255 5.25 17.98 0.30
N GLY A 256 5.89 17.55 -0.77
CA GLY A 256 6.89 18.34 -1.48
C GLY A 256 8.08 17.50 -1.93
N CYS A 257 8.05 17.04 -3.17
CA CYS A 257 9.23 16.61 -3.96
C CYS A 257 10.19 15.60 -3.29
N VAL A 258 9.71 14.61 -2.54
CA VAL A 258 10.60 13.56 -2.06
C VAL A 258 10.66 12.45 -3.11
N ARG A 259 11.62 12.57 -4.01
CA ARG A 259 11.99 11.58 -5.03
C ARG A 259 12.82 10.43 -4.43
N THR A 260 12.82 10.27 -3.10
CA THR A 260 13.75 9.35 -2.41
C THR A 260 13.02 8.31 -1.56
N PHE A 261 13.50 7.08 -1.60
CA PHE A 261 12.96 5.95 -0.85
C PHE A 261 14.07 5.03 -0.34
N PRO A 262 13.85 4.26 0.75
CA PRO A 262 14.84 3.33 1.27
C PRO A 262 14.98 2.07 0.40
N GLU A 263 16.17 1.44 0.43
CA GLU A 263 16.51 0.22 -0.33
C GLU A 263 15.48 -0.91 -0.16
N LEU A 264 14.92 -1.06 1.03
CA LEU A 264 13.91 -2.09 1.36
C LEU A 264 12.62 -1.99 0.53
N ARG A 265 12.36 -0.85 -0.12
CA ARG A 265 11.21 -0.63 -0.99
C ARG A 265 11.48 -0.92 -2.48
N GLY A 266 12.52 -1.64 -2.82
CA GLY A 266 12.85 -1.96 -4.21
C GLY A 266 11.88 -2.93 -4.91
N ALA A 267 11.08 -3.72 -4.18
CA ALA A 267 10.17 -4.71 -4.77
C ALA A 267 9.18 -4.13 -5.81
N PRO A 268 8.52 -2.97 -5.60
CA PRO A 268 7.65 -2.36 -6.59
C PRO A 268 8.34 -2.03 -7.90
N LEU A 269 9.64 -1.73 -7.89
CA LEU A 269 10.41 -1.42 -9.10
C LEU A 269 10.60 -2.65 -9.99
N VAL A 270 10.71 -3.84 -9.40
CA VAL A 270 10.78 -5.11 -10.15
C VAL A 270 9.44 -5.38 -10.82
N ALA A 271 8.32 -5.18 -10.11
CA ALA A 271 6.98 -5.31 -10.67
C ALA A 271 6.74 -4.33 -11.83
N LEU A 272 7.26 -3.10 -11.72
CA LEU A 272 7.20 -2.11 -12.78
C LEU A 272 7.92 -2.60 -14.05
N ASP A 273 9.15 -3.08 -13.92
CA ASP A 273 9.94 -3.60 -15.04
C ASP A 273 9.24 -4.80 -15.73
N ASP A 274 8.63 -5.69 -14.95
CA ASP A 274 7.94 -6.87 -15.46
C ASP A 274 6.68 -6.51 -16.27
N VAL A 275 5.90 -5.51 -15.84
CA VAL A 275 4.71 -5.03 -16.59
C VAL A 275 5.11 -4.36 -17.90
N PHE A 276 6.14 -3.53 -17.91
CA PHE A 276 6.60 -2.91 -19.14
C PHE A 276 7.09 -3.95 -20.16
N ARG A 277 7.77 -5.00 -19.70
CA ARG A 277 8.20 -6.11 -20.56
C ARG A 277 7.02 -6.93 -21.12
N SER A 278 5.99 -7.18 -20.30
CA SER A 278 4.83 -7.97 -20.71
C SER A 278 4.01 -7.29 -21.81
N GLU A 279 3.98 -5.96 -21.86
CA GLU A 279 3.31 -5.17 -22.89
C GLU A 279 4.21 -4.84 -24.10
N GLY A 280 5.40 -5.44 -24.19
CA GLY A 280 6.33 -5.23 -25.31
C GLY A 280 6.98 -3.85 -25.34
N THR A 281 6.88 -3.07 -24.27
CA THR A 281 7.51 -1.75 -24.14
C THR A 281 8.71 -1.88 -23.21
N ALA A 282 9.91 -1.53 -23.69
CA ALA A 282 11.11 -1.59 -22.86
C ALA A 282 11.20 -0.34 -21.98
N LEU A 283 11.27 -0.56 -20.65
CA LEU A 283 11.68 0.49 -19.71
C LEU A 283 13.21 0.58 -19.71
N ARG A 284 13.76 1.73 -20.12
CA ARG A 284 15.21 1.95 -20.13
C ARG A 284 15.67 2.32 -18.72
N TRP A 285 16.33 1.36 -18.04
CA TRP A 285 16.89 1.57 -16.72
C TRP A 285 18.26 2.22 -16.75
N THR A 286 18.45 3.28 -15.97
CA THR A 286 19.74 3.80 -15.55
C THR A 286 19.90 3.54 -14.05
N ASP A 287 20.24 2.29 -13.68
CA ASP A 287 20.40 1.90 -12.27
C ASP A 287 21.88 1.92 -11.89
N ARG A 288 22.36 3.07 -11.42
CA ARG A 288 23.74 3.23 -10.89
C ARG A 288 23.93 2.56 -9.54
N THR A 289 22.85 2.13 -8.91
CA THR A 289 22.83 1.56 -7.56
C THR A 289 22.84 0.04 -7.56
N GLY A 290 22.45 -0.60 -8.67
CA GLY A 290 22.24 -2.05 -8.77
C GLY A 290 21.04 -2.56 -7.93
N LEU A 291 20.17 -1.66 -7.47
CA LEU A 291 19.06 -2.00 -6.58
C LEU A 291 18.05 -2.96 -7.21
N VAL A 292 17.67 -2.72 -8.47
CA VAL A 292 16.71 -3.58 -9.18
C VAL A 292 17.25 -5.01 -9.31
N HIS A 293 18.54 -5.14 -9.66
CA HIS A 293 19.20 -6.44 -9.77
C HIS A 293 19.26 -7.16 -8.41
N ARG A 294 19.68 -6.45 -7.34
CA ARG A 294 19.73 -7.02 -5.99
C ARG A 294 18.34 -7.42 -5.50
N THR A 295 17.31 -6.59 -5.71
CA THR A 295 15.93 -6.91 -5.32
C THR A 295 15.40 -8.12 -6.07
N ARG A 296 15.68 -8.24 -7.37
CA ARG A 296 15.28 -9.43 -8.16
C ARG A 296 15.95 -10.70 -7.66
N ALA A 297 17.24 -10.64 -7.31
CA ALA A 297 17.98 -11.78 -6.74
C ALA A 297 17.44 -12.22 -5.37
N ARG A 298 16.82 -11.30 -4.60
CA ARG A 298 16.20 -11.58 -3.28
C ARG A 298 14.94 -12.47 -3.36
N VAL A 299 14.27 -12.50 -4.48
CA VAL A 299 13.02 -13.28 -4.67
C VAL A 299 13.30 -14.78 -4.91
N THR A 300 14.55 -15.16 -5.16
CA THR A 300 14.90 -16.56 -5.45
C THR A 300 14.94 -17.39 -4.15
N PRO A 301 14.30 -18.57 -4.08
CA PRO A 301 14.35 -19.44 -2.91
C PRO A 301 15.79 -19.79 -2.53
N GLN A 302 16.18 -19.51 -1.29
CA GLN A 302 17.51 -19.89 -0.80
C GLN A 302 17.53 -21.36 -0.37
N ALA A 303 18.69 -22.02 -0.55
CA ALA A 303 18.95 -23.35 -0.05
C ALA A 303 18.82 -23.38 1.50
N GLN A 304 18.42 -24.55 2.02
CA GLN A 304 18.38 -24.75 3.48
C GLN A 304 19.78 -24.52 4.06
N PRO A 305 19.90 -23.75 5.15
CA PRO A 305 21.20 -23.50 5.75
C PRO A 305 21.76 -24.77 6.41
N ASP A 306 23.06 -24.98 6.26
CA ASP A 306 23.76 -26.02 6.97
C ASP A 306 23.76 -25.74 8.48
N LEU A 307 23.25 -26.68 9.27
CA LEU A 307 23.21 -26.57 10.72
C LEU A 307 24.58 -26.94 11.31
N PRO A 308 25.12 -26.17 12.26
CA PRO A 308 26.41 -26.48 12.87
C PRO A 308 26.33 -27.75 13.74
N SER A 309 27.37 -28.55 13.74
CA SER A 309 27.50 -29.76 14.57
C SER A 309 27.41 -29.50 16.07
N GLY A 310 27.67 -28.27 16.51
CA GLY A 310 27.51 -27.83 17.90
C GLY A 310 26.04 -27.51 18.32
N LEU A 311 25.08 -27.60 17.39
CA LEU A 311 23.65 -27.48 17.71
C LEU A 311 23.10 -28.84 18.11
N LEU A 312 22.79 -29.04 19.38
CA LEU A 312 22.28 -30.29 19.95
C LEU A 312 20.74 -30.39 19.83
N ALA A 313 20.20 -30.11 18.64
CA ALA A 313 18.78 -30.19 18.33
C ALA A 313 18.53 -30.65 16.90
N THR A 314 17.55 -31.52 16.72
CA THR A 314 17.00 -31.82 15.39
C THR A 314 15.86 -30.87 15.10
N LEU A 315 16.03 -30.02 14.08
CA LEU A 315 14.97 -29.10 13.67
C LEU A 315 13.91 -29.84 12.85
N ARG A 316 12.65 -29.51 13.10
CA ARG A 316 11.57 -29.92 12.21
C ARG A 316 11.66 -29.18 10.86
N PRO A 317 11.10 -29.73 9.75
CA PRO A 317 11.19 -29.09 8.45
C PRO A 317 10.82 -27.61 8.46
N TYR A 318 9.68 -27.27 9.08
CA TYR A 318 9.24 -25.87 9.19
C TYR A 318 10.21 -25.02 10.04
N GLN A 319 10.88 -25.57 11.05
CA GLN A 319 11.89 -24.83 11.84
C GLN A 319 13.13 -24.53 11.00
N SER A 320 13.55 -25.48 10.15
CA SER A 320 14.65 -25.25 9.20
C SER A 320 14.32 -24.16 8.19
N GLU A 321 13.08 -24.11 7.70
CA GLU A 321 12.58 -22.99 6.87
C GLU A 321 12.64 -21.67 7.62
N GLY A 322 12.26 -21.68 8.91
CA GLY A 322 12.37 -20.48 9.76
C GLY A 322 13.80 -19.99 9.93
N VAL A 323 14.74 -20.90 10.11
CA VAL A 323 16.18 -20.55 10.18
C VAL A 323 16.65 -20.00 8.83
N ALA A 324 16.25 -20.61 7.71
CA ALA A 324 16.55 -20.09 6.37
C ALA A 324 16.01 -18.67 6.18
N PHE A 325 14.76 -18.41 6.62
CA PHE A 325 14.16 -17.08 6.61
C PHE A 325 15.00 -16.06 7.41
N LEU A 326 15.44 -16.41 8.62
CA LEU A 326 16.30 -15.53 9.45
C LEU A 326 17.66 -15.27 8.80
N GLN A 327 18.28 -16.28 8.18
CA GLN A 327 19.56 -16.15 7.47
C GLN A 327 19.41 -15.24 6.23
N ARG A 328 18.30 -15.37 5.51
CA ARG A 328 17.98 -14.50 4.37
C ARG A 328 17.86 -13.04 4.81
N LEU A 329 17.04 -12.76 5.84
CA LEU A 329 16.87 -11.39 6.36
C LEU A 329 18.21 -10.74 6.75
N ARG A 330 19.08 -11.52 7.41
CA ARG A 330 20.43 -11.05 7.77
C ARG A 330 21.25 -10.72 6.52
N ALA A 331 21.24 -11.60 5.52
CA ALA A 331 22.01 -11.40 4.28
C ALA A 331 21.53 -10.15 3.51
N GLU A 332 20.25 -9.83 3.62
CA GLU A 332 19.64 -8.65 3.01
C GLU A 332 19.81 -7.36 3.82
N GLY A 333 20.43 -7.44 5.02
CA GLY A 333 20.56 -6.28 5.91
C GLY A 333 19.22 -5.80 6.49
N GLY A 334 18.17 -6.63 6.38
CA GLY A 334 16.81 -6.30 6.83
C GLY A 334 16.49 -6.86 8.22
N GLY A 335 15.41 -6.34 8.81
CA GLY A 335 14.78 -6.91 9.99
C GLY A 335 13.51 -7.69 9.66
N GLY A 336 13.01 -8.50 10.59
CA GLY A 336 11.77 -9.23 10.39
C GLY A 336 11.10 -9.77 11.64
N VAL A 337 9.91 -10.33 11.41
CA VAL A 337 9.03 -10.88 12.44
C VAL A 337 8.89 -12.39 12.26
N LEU A 338 9.35 -13.14 13.25
CA LEU A 338 9.01 -14.57 13.37
C LEU A 338 7.70 -14.66 14.16
N ALA A 339 6.59 -14.73 13.43
CA ALA A 339 5.23 -14.66 13.95
C ALA A 339 4.55 -16.03 14.11
N ASP A 340 5.33 -17.09 14.22
CA ASP A 340 4.86 -18.45 14.43
C ASP A 340 3.98 -18.56 15.67
N GLU A 341 2.96 -19.41 15.63
CA GLU A 341 2.10 -19.69 16.78
C GLU A 341 2.94 -20.15 17.98
N MET A 342 2.47 -19.82 19.21
CA MET A 342 3.17 -20.21 20.42
C MET A 342 3.43 -21.72 20.48
N GLY A 343 4.66 -22.13 20.86
CA GLY A 343 5.06 -23.53 20.92
C GLY A 343 5.62 -24.13 19.64
N LEU A 344 5.73 -23.36 18.54
CA LEU A 344 6.40 -23.82 17.30
C LEU A 344 7.94 -23.66 17.35
N GLY A 345 8.50 -23.27 18.50
CA GLY A 345 9.95 -23.24 18.71
C GLY A 345 10.66 -22.01 18.12
N LYS A 346 10.04 -20.81 18.23
CA LYS A 346 10.68 -19.54 17.85
C LYS A 346 12.04 -19.35 18.52
N THR A 347 12.13 -19.65 19.81
CA THR A 347 13.39 -19.62 20.60
C THR A 347 14.46 -20.50 19.97
N LEU A 348 14.13 -21.77 19.68
CA LEU A 348 15.08 -22.72 19.07
C LEU A 348 15.54 -22.27 17.68
N GLN A 349 14.63 -21.77 16.84
CA GLN A 349 14.96 -21.23 15.53
C GLN A 349 15.95 -20.04 15.63
N THR A 350 15.72 -19.14 16.61
CA THR A 350 16.62 -18.00 16.86
C THR A 350 17.97 -18.46 17.41
N ILE A 351 18.00 -19.44 18.31
CA ILE A 351 19.24 -20.04 18.82
C ILE A 351 20.04 -20.68 17.69
N ALA A 352 19.39 -21.44 16.81
CA ALA A 352 20.02 -22.05 15.66
C ALA A 352 20.61 -21.00 14.70
N HIS A 353 19.88 -19.90 14.46
CA HIS A 353 20.37 -18.78 13.67
C HIS A 353 21.64 -18.17 14.28
N VAL A 354 21.66 -17.86 15.58
CA VAL A 354 22.85 -17.32 16.28
C VAL A 354 24.03 -18.33 16.27
N ALA A 355 23.75 -19.63 16.42
CA ALA A 355 24.76 -20.66 16.35
C ALA A 355 25.43 -20.74 14.96
N ILE A 356 24.66 -20.57 13.88
CA ILE A 356 25.19 -20.47 12.51
C ILE A 356 26.08 -19.24 12.38
N GLU A 357 25.65 -18.07 12.85
CA GLU A 357 26.44 -16.83 12.81
C GLU A 357 27.77 -17.00 13.53
N HIS A 358 27.76 -17.66 14.70
CA HIS A 358 28.97 -17.95 15.47
C HIS A 358 29.95 -18.87 14.73
N VAL A 359 29.49 -20.01 14.22
CA VAL A 359 30.35 -20.99 13.53
C VAL A 359 30.88 -20.44 12.22
N GLN A 360 30.15 -19.61 11.53
CA GLN A 360 30.58 -18.95 10.30
C GLN A 360 31.46 -17.72 10.54
N GLY A 361 31.84 -17.45 11.81
CA GLY A 361 32.76 -16.35 12.15
C GLY A 361 32.17 -14.96 11.89
N ARG A 362 30.84 -14.81 11.85
CA ARG A 362 30.16 -13.53 11.61
C ARG A 362 29.68 -12.83 12.88
N LEU A 363 29.81 -13.49 14.04
CA LEU A 363 29.38 -12.96 15.34
C LEU A 363 30.51 -12.20 16.01
N ASP A 364 30.92 -11.07 15.44
CA ASP A 364 32.03 -10.23 15.94
C ASP A 364 31.67 -9.50 17.26
N VAL A 365 30.40 -9.21 17.48
CA VAL A 365 29.83 -8.62 18.68
C VAL A 365 28.63 -9.46 19.13
N PRO A 366 28.25 -9.43 20.43
CA PRO A 366 27.22 -10.32 20.94
C PRO A 366 25.84 -10.09 20.29
N ALA A 367 25.03 -11.15 20.25
CA ALA A 367 23.59 -11.05 20.05
C ALA A 367 22.89 -10.64 21.35
N LEU A 368 21.91 -9.74 21.29
CA LEU A 368 21.07 -9.32 22.42
C LEU A 368 19.69 -9.94 22.31
N VAL A 369 19.26 -10.62 23.38
CA VAL A 369 17.88 -11.09 23.54
C VAL A 369 17.20 -10.26 24.63
N VAL A 370 16.11 -9.59 24.30
CA VAL A 370 15.27 -8.86 25.24
C VAL A 370 13.95 -9.62 25.39
N ALA A 371 13.69 -10.16 26.59
CA ALA A 371 12.55 -11.01 26.85
C ALA A 371 11.75 -10.53 28.08
N PRO A 372 10.48 -10.95 28.25
CA PRO A 372 9.75 -10.78 29.51
C PRO A 372 10.50 -11.41 30.67
N THR A 373 10.33 -10.85 31.88
CA THR A 373 11.05 -11.31 33.07
C THR A 373 10.85 -12.79 33.36
N SER A 374 9.65 -13.32 33.13
CA SER A 374 9.33 -14.73 33.32
C SER A 374 9.98 -15.66 32.27
N VAL A 375 10.34 -15.16 31.11
CA VAL A 375 10.84 -15.93 29.96
C VAL A 375 12.38 -15.90 29.88
N ALA A 376 13.02 -14.83 30.33
CA ALA A 376 14.48 -14.68 30.27
C ALA A 376 15.29 -15.86 30.84
N PRO A 377 14.92 -16.48 32.00
CA PRO A 377 15.61 -17.67 32.50
C PRO A 377 15.47 -18.89 31.56
N ASN A 378 14.36 -18.99 30.83
CA ASN A 378 14.13 -20.07 29.89
C ASN A 378 15.08 -19.98 28.69
N TRP A 379 15.32 -18.77 28.17
CA TRP A 379 16.30 -18.52 27.11
C TRP A 379 17.70 -19.04 27.49
N ALA A 380 18.16 -18.73 28.71
CA ALA A 380 19.46 -19.19 29.18
C ALA A 380 19.53 -20.73 29.27
N ARG A 381 18.47 -21.38 29.75
CA ARG A 381 18.40 -22.85 29.82
C ARG A 381 18.34 -23.50 28.44
N GLU A 382 17.57 -22.94 27.50
CA GLU A 382 17.46 -23.46 26.14
C GLU A 382 18.78 -23.30 25.38
N ILE A 383 19.49 -22.18 25.52
CA ILE A 383 20.82 -22.01 24.90
C ILE A 383 21.81 -23.03 25.50
N ALA A 384 21.88 -23.18 26.82
CA ALA A 384 22.74 -24.17 27.46
C ALA A 384 22.45 -25.61 27.01
N ARG A 385 21.17 -25.91 26.73
CA ARG A 385 20.73 -27.24 26.27
C ARG A 385 21.04 -27.49 24.79
N PHE A 386 20.73 -26.53 23.92
CA PHE A 386 20.75 -26.74 22.48
C PHE A 386 22.00 -26.22 21.78
N ALA A 387 22.66 -25.22 22.34
CA ALA A 387 23.88 -24.62 21.77
C ALA A 387 24.90 -24.30 22.88
N PRO A 388 25.44 -25.33 23.59
CA PRO A 388 26.33 -25.15 24.75
C PRO A 388 27.65 -24.47 24.40
N THR A 389 28.02 -24.37 23.14
CA THR A 389 29.20 -23.66 22.67
C THR A 389 29.04 -22.13 22.75
N LEU A 390 27.83 -21.63 22.86
CA LEU A 390 27.56 -20.19 22.97
C LEU A 390 27.75 -19.71 24.41
N ARG A 391 28.64 -18.74 24.60
CA ARG A 391 28.85 -18.07 25.91
C ARG A 391 27.70 -17.08 26.15
N VAL A 392 26.98 -17.28 27.25
CA VAL A 392 25.79 -16.49 27.61
C VAL A 392 26.05 -15.63 28.83
N VAL A 393 25.68 -14.36 28.74
CA VAL A 393 25.65 -13.43 29.88
C VAL A 393 24.19 -13.00 30.13
N VAL A 394 23.69 -13.21 31.34
CA VAL A 394 22.34 -12.80 31.74
C VAL A 394 22.42 -11.53 32.57
N LEU A 395 21.93 -10.42 32.04
CA LEU A 395 21.86 -9.13 32.74
C LEU A 395 20.48 -8.99 33.41
N HIS A 396 20.38 -9.60 34.61
CA HIS A 396 19.18 -9.56 35.41
C HIS A 396 19.53 -9.54 36.92
N GLY A 397 18.67 -8.97 37.75
CA GLY A 397 18.89 -8.85 39.18
C GLY A 397 19.93 -7.78 39.58
N PRO A 398 20.26 -7.68 40.88
CA PRO A 398 21.21 -6.69 41.42
C PRO A 398 22.64 -6.95 40.92
N ASP A 399 23.04 -8.22 40.78
CA ASP A 399 24.40 -8.61 40.35
C ASP A 399 24.72 -8.30 38.86
N ARG A 400 23.76 -7.84 38.10
CA ARG A 400 23.94 -7.51 36.69
C ARG A 400 25.05 -6.48 36.45
N HIS A 401 25.25 -5.57 37.41
CA HIS A 401 26.27 -4.52 37.29
C HIS A 401 27.70 -5.07 37.22
N SER A 402 28.01 -6.17 37.90
CA SER A 402 29.29 -6.84 37.82
C SER A 402 29.47 -7.65 36.52
N ARG A 403 28.36 -8.15 35.95
CA ARG A 403 28.36 -8.96 34.72
C ARG A 403 28.57 -8.17 33.43
N TRP A 404 28.44 -6.84 33.46
CA TRP A 404 28.71 -6.00 32.30
C TRP A 404 30.14 -6.15 31.76
N ARG A 405 31.10 -6.45 32.61
CA ARG A 405 32.52 -6.71 32.21
C ARG A 405 32.64 -7.93 31.31
N ASP A 406 31.70 -8.87 31.37
CA ASP A 406 31.74 -10.14 30.63
C ASP A 406 31.03 -10.02 29.27
N VAL A 407 30.30 -8.91 29.02
CA VAL A 407 29.54 -8.67 27.78
C VAL A 407 30.46 -8.71 26.53
N PRO A 408 31.65 -8.09 26.47
CA PRO A 408 32.47 -8.12 25.28
C PRO A 408 32.97 -9.54 24.89
N ALA A 409 33.01 -10.47 25.85
CA ALA A 409 33.41 -11.85 25.62
C ALA A 409 32.23 -12.80 25.39
N ALA A 410 31.00 -12.31 25.52
CA ALA A 410 29.76 -13.08 25.34
C ALA A 410 29.45 -13.30 23.86
N HIS A 411 28.78 -14.41 23.54
CA HIS A 411 28.13 -14.61 22.24
C HIS A 411 26.67 -14.16 22.28
N VAL A 412 26.01 -14.35 23.45
CA VAL A 412 24.61 -13.94 23.65
C VAL A 412 24.48 -13.21 24.98
N VAL A 413 23.85 -12.07 24.95
CA VAL A 413 23.42 -11.30 26.14
C VAL A 413 21.91 -11.40 26.26
N ILE A 414 21.42 -11.79 27.43
CA ILE A 414 19.98 -11.89 27.73
C ILE A 414 19.63 -10.82 28.75
N THR A 415 18.61 -10.04 28.49
CA THR A 415 18.06 -9.06 29.41
C THR A 415 16.53 -9.02 29.36
N THR A 416 15.92 -8.19 30.21
CA THR A 416 14.46 -8.00 30.25
C THR A 416 14.08 -6.58 29.91
N TYR A 417 12.85 -6.35 29.42
CA TYR A 417 12.38 -5.00 29.08
C TYR A 417 12.54 -3.99 30.23
N PRO A 418 12.18 -4.30 31.50
CA PRO A 418 12.41 -3.37 32.61
C PRO A 418 13.89 -3.06 32.88
N ILE A 419 14.79 -4.04 32.71
CA ILE A 419 16.24 -3.81 32.88
C ILE A 419 16.80 -3.01 31.71
N LEU A 420 16.36 -3.28 30.50
CA LEU A 420 16.75 -2.51 29.32
C LEU A 420 16.44 -1.01 29.51
N VAL A 421 15.22 -0.67 29.97
CA VAL A 421 14.84 0.71 30.26
C VAL A 421 15.71 1.33 31.38
N ARG A 422 16.01 0.55 32.42
CA ARG A 422 16.79 1.04 33.57
C ARG A 422 18.25 1.31 33.24
N ASP A 423 18.85 0.46 32.42
CA ASP A 423 20.27 0.51 32.05
C ASP A 423 20.46 1.01 30.60
N GLU A 424 19.49 1.77 30.06
CA GLU A 424 19.39 2.23 28.66
C GLU A 424 20.71 2.82 28.13
N GLU A 425 21.37 3.70 28.89
CA GLU A 425 22.61 4.36 28.48
C GLU A 425 23.75 3.37 28.25
N ARG A 426 23.83 2.30 29.05
CA ARG A 426 24.85 1.26 28.88
C ARG A 426 24.59 0.42 27.64
N PHE A 427 23.31 0.07 27.37
CA PHE A 427 22.96 -0.66 26.17
C PHE A 427 23.18 0.18 24.90
N ALA A 428 22.90 1.49 24.94
CA ALA A 428 23.13 2.40 23.84
C ALA A 428 24.62 2.59 23.48
N GLN A 429 25.53 2.36 24.44
CA GLN A 429 26.98 2.41 24.21
C GLN A 429 27.56 1.10 23.63
N GLN A 430 26.76 0.03 23.57
CA GLN A 430 27.18 -1.26 23.03
C GLN A 430 26.62 -1.44 21.62
N ARG A 431 27.43 -2.09 20.79
CA ARG A 431 26.98 -2.56 19.48
C ARG A 431 26.65 -4.04 19.54
N PHE A 432 25.56 -4.44 18.91
CA PHE A 432 25.12 -5.83 18.87
C PHE A 432 25.04 -6.33 17.42
N HIS A 433 25.41 -7.60 17.23
CA HIS A 433 25.25 -8.28 15.93
C HIS A 433 23.78 -8.41 15.57
N LEU A 434 22.99 -8.85 16.55
CA LEU A 434 21.55 -9.09 16.45
C LEU A 434 20.85 -8.58 17.71
N VAL A 435 19.70 -7.93 17.54
CA VAL A 435 18.74 -7.69 18.63
C VAL A 435 17.47 -8.47 18.37
N ALA A 436 17.15 -9.43 19.22
CA ALA A 436 15.93 -10.22 19.20
C ALA A 436 15.00 -9.77 20.34
N LEU A 437 13.82 -9.28 19.99
CA LEU A 437 12.78 -8.89 20.93
C LEU A 437 11.76 -10.03 21.06
N ASP A 438 11.80 -10.74 22.19
CA ASP A 438 10.82 -11.78 22.49
C ASP A 438 9.57 -11.18 23.09
N GLU A 439 8.39 -11.69 22.69
CA GLU A 439 7.08 -11.10 22.97
C GLU A 439 7.08 -9.61 22.61
N ALA A 440 7.38 -9.34 21.34
CA ALA A 440 7.62 -7.98 20.83
C ALA A 440 6.41 -7.03 20.95
N GLN A 441 5.23 -7.53 21.32
CA GLN A 441 4.09 -6.68 21.71
C GLN A 441 4.40 -5.73 22.86
N ASN A 442 5.46 -5.97 23.66
CA ASN A 442 5.92 -5.05 24.71
C ASN A 442 6.46 -3.71 24.16
N VAL A 443 6.84 -3.64 22.89
CA VAL A 443 7.36 -2.44 22.24
C VAL A 443 6.44 -1.88 21.13
N LYS A 444 5.23 -2.42 20.96
CA LYS A 444 4.27 -1.98 19.94
C LYS A 444 3.74 -0.55 20.13
N ASN A 445 3.82 -0.02 21.34
CA ASN A 445 3.49 1.37 21.59
C ASN A 445 4.73 2.25 21.37
N ALA A 446 4.74 3.03 20.32
CA ALA A 446 5.84 3.93 19.93
C ALA A 446 6.25 4.92 21.05
N ARG A 447 5.34 5.24 22.00
CA ARG A 447 5.60 6.17 23.10
C ARG A 447 6.09 5.49 24.37
N SER A 448 6.19 4.16 24.42
CA SER A 448 6.64 3.45 25.60
C SER A 448 8.13 3.65 25.87
N LEU A 449 8.52 3.61 27.15
CA LEU A 449 9.93 3.69 27.54
C LEU A 449 10.75 2.52 26.97
N ALA A 450 10.15 1.33 26.91
CA ALA A 450 10.80 0.15 26.32
C ALA A 450 11.11 0.37 24.83
N ARG A 451 10.16 0.97 24.07
CA ARG A 451 10.39 1.29 22.67
C ARG A 451 11.54 2.27 22.49
N ARG A 452 11.58 3.35 23.24
CA ARG A 452 12.66 4.35 23.20
C ARG A 452 14.03 3.73 23.52
N ALA A 453 14.09 2.88 24.54
CA ALA A 453 15.32 2.19 24.92
C ALA A 453 15.83 1.27 23.80
N VAL A 454 14.92 0.52 23.14
CA VAL A 454 15.26 -0.37 22.02
C VAL A 454 15.75 0.41 20.79
N GLU A 455 15.17 1.57 20.51
CA GLU A 455 15.57 2.44 19.37
C GLU A 455 17.01 2.94 19.46
N ARG A 456 17.51 3.13 20.68
CA ARG A 456 18.88 3.62 20.92
C ARG A 456 19.96 2.55 20.77
N ILE A 457 19.57 1.28 20.63
CA ILE A 457 20.53 0.19 20.49
C ILE A 457 21.02 0.09 19.04
N GLU A 458 22.33 0.16 18.84
CA GLU A 458 22.95 -0.14 17.56
C GLU A 458 22.98 -1.65 17.31
N ALA A 459 22.35 -2.09 16.24
CA ALA A 459 22.25 -3.49 15.86
C ALA A 459 22.43 -3.69 14.36
N GLY A 460 23.23 -4.69 13.99
CA GLY A 460 23.41 -5.09 12.59
C GLY A 460 22.18 -5.83 12.02
N HIS A 461 21.42 -6.52 12.87
CA HIS A 461 20.21 -7.26 12.50
C HIS A 461 19.14 -7.10 13.59
N ARG A 462 17.85 -7.03 13.20
CA ARG A 462 16.75 -6.80 14.13
C ARG A 462 15.65 -7.85 13.94
N LEU A 463 15.23 -8.51 15.01
CA LEU A 463 14.18 -9.53 14.98
C LEU A 463 13.11 -9.25 16.02
N CYS A 464 11.85 -9.46 15.65
CA CYS A 464 10.72 -9.56 16.57
C CYS A 464 10.20 -10.99 16.60
N LEU A 465 10.06 -11.53 17.80
CA LEU A 465 9.45 -12.84 18.04
C LEU A 465 8.11 -12.61 18.73
N THR A 466 7.01 -13.01 18.12
CA THR A 466 5.67 -12.83 18.69
C THR A 466 4.70 -13.85 18.09
N GLY A 467 3.71 -14.27 18.87
CA GLY A 467 2.57 -15.06 18.32
C GLY A 467 1.48 -14.20 17.70
N THR A 468 1.47 -12.89 18.00
CA THR A 468 0.42 -11.94 17.62
C THR A 468 1.04 -10.61 17.16
N PRO A 469 1.45 -10.50 15.89
CA PRO A 469 2.10 -9.28 15.40
C PRO A 469 1.17 -8.07 15.38
N VAL A 470 -0.14 -8.28 15.26
CA VAL A 470 -1.18 -7.25 15.34
C VAL A 470 -2.31 -7.76 16.23
N GLU A 471 -2.65 -7.02 17.27
CA GLU A 471 -3.73 -7.39 18.19
C GLU A 471 -4.94 -6.46 18.08
N ASN A 472 -4.71 -5.14 18.08
CA ASN A 472 -5.78 -4.16 18.18
C ASN A 472 -5.98 -3.33 16.91
N HIS A 473 -4.90 -2.88 16.28
CA HIS A 473 -4.96 -2.01 15.12
C HIS A 473 -3.65 -2.01 14.31
N LEU A 474 -3.72 -1.63 13.04
CA LEU A 474 -2.58 -1.59 12.12
C LEU A 474 -1.44 -0.64 12.56
N GLY A 475 -1.72 0.34 13.42
CA GLY A 475 -0.67 1.18 14.00
C GLY A 475 0.36 0.41 14.82
N GLU A 476 -0.01 -0.76 15.38
CA GLU A 476 0.94 -1.66 16.05
C GLU A 476 1.93 -2.28 15.06
N LEU A 477 1.43 -2.66 13.87
CA LEU A 477 2.26 -3.14 12.76
C LEU A 477 3.26 -2.07 12.32
N TRP A 478 2.79 -0.83 12.12
CA TRP A 478 3.66 0.28 11.78
C TRP A 478 4.77 0.45 12.82
N SER A 479 4.43 0.45 14.09
CA SER A 479 5.40 0.61 15.17
C SER A 479 6.48 -0.48 15.18
N LEU A 480 6.12 -1.74 14.92
CA LEU A 480 7.10 -2.83 14.81
C LEU A 480 8.02 -2.62 13.60
N PHE A 481 7.45 -2.29 12.44
CA PHE A 481 8.23 -2.13 11.21
C PHE A 481 9.08 -0.87 11.18
N ASP A 482 8.66 0.20 11.86
CA ASP A 482 9.46 1.40 12.01
C ASP A 482 10.80 1.14 12.74
N TRP A 483 10.82 0.15 13.64
CA TRP A 483 12.04 -0.32 14.27
C TRP A 483 12.78 -1.39 13.44
N LEU A 484 12.06 -2.39 12.91
CA LEU A 484 12.64 -3.52 12.18
C LEU A 484 13.27 -3.11 10.85
N ALA A 485 12.57 -2.28 10.11
CA ALA A 485 12.91 -1.86 8.76
C ALA A 485 12.51 -0.38 8.59
N PRO A 486 13.28 0.55 9.15
CA PRO A 486 12.96 1.97 9.13
C PRO A 486 12.67 2.47 7.71
N GLY A 487 11.52 3.13 7.54
CA GLY A 487 11.08 3.66 6.25
C GLY A 487 10.29 2.69 5.36
N LEU A 488 10.26 1.38 5.64
CA LEU A 488 9.50 0.41 4.83
C LEU A 488 8.00 0.78 4.74
N LEU A 489 7.39 1.17 5.84
CA LEU A 489 5.99 1.57 5.90
C LEU A 489 5.78 3.10 5.94
N GLY A 490 6.83 3.89 5.71
CA GLY A 490 6.80 5.35 5.77
C GLY A 490 6.70 5.92 7.19
N ASN A 491 6.43 7.22 7.29
CA ASN A 491 6.21 7.86 8.58
C ASN A 491 4.82 7.56 9.15
N GLU A 492 4.60 7.83 10.45
CA GLU A 492 3.35 7.52 11.17
C GLU A 492 2.12 8.19 10.53
N LEU A 493 2.25 9.46 10.11
CA LEU A 493 1.17 10.22 9.50
C LEU A 493 0.80 9.67 8.13
N GLY A 494 1.79 9.38 7.29
CA GLY A 494 1.62 8.76 5.98
C GLY A 494 0.98 7.38 6.09
N PHE A 495 1.48 6.52 6.99
CA PHE A 495 0.91 5.20 7.24
C PHE A 495 -0.55 5.27 7.70
N ARG A 496 -0.85 6.18 8.64
CA ARG A 496 -2.21 6.39 9.13
C ARG A 496 -3.16 6.79 8.00
N ARG A 497 -2.76 7.78 7.17
CA ARG A 497 -3.60 8.33 6.09
C ARG A 497 -3.78 7.33 4.95
N PHE A 498 -2.69 6.68 4.53
CA PHE A 498 -2.67 5.85 3.33
C PHE A 498 -3.12 4.40 3.57
N TRP A 499 -2.72 3.80 4.70
CA TRP A 499 -3.02 2.41 5.02
C TRP A 499 -4.10 2.26 6.07
N ARG A 500 -3.87 2.83 7.27
CA ARG A 500 -4.70 2.52 8.42
C ARG A 500 -6.13 3.00 8.29
N GLN A 501 -6.36 4.28 7.99
CA GLN A 501 -7.71 4.85 7.91
C GLN A 501 -8.58 4.21 6.81
N PRO A 502 -8.08 3.99 5.56
CA PRO A 502 -8.86 3.31 4.54
C PRO A 502 -9.17 1.85 4.89
N ILE A 503 -8.20 1.11 5.43
CA ILE A 503 -8.38 -0.31 5.76
C ILE A 503 -9.30 -0.48 6.96
N GLU A 504 -9.04 0.22 8.08
CA GLU A 504 -9.83 0.06 9.31
C GLU A 504 -11.17 0.81 9.28
N GLY A 505 -11.24 1.98 8.61
CA GLY A 505 -12.44 2.82 8.56
C GLY A 505 -13.37 2.53 7.42
N GLN A 506 -12.85 2.14 6.25
CA GLN A 506 -13.62 1.93 5.01
C GLN A 506 -13.65 0.47 4.55
N GLY A 507 -12.88 -0.42 5.19
CA GLY A 507 -12.81 -1.83 4.82
C GLY A 507 -12.10 -2.09 3.48
N ASP A 508 -11.14 -1.23 3.09
CA ASP A 508 -10.44 -1.31 1.81
C ASP A 508 -9.59 -2.60 1.71
N GLY A 509 -10.15 -3.60 1.03
CA GLY A 509 -9.54 -4.92 0.85
C GLY A 509 -8.33 -4.91 -0.08
N GLU A 510 -8.30 -4.03 -1.08
CA GLU A 510 -7.18 -3.93 -2.02
C GLU A 510 -5.95 -3.35 -1.33
N ARG A 511 -6.13 -2.30 -0.54
CA ARG A 511 -5.04 -1.76 0.28
C ARG A 511 -4.55 -2.74 1.33
N LEU A 512 -5.44 -3.51 1.92
CA LEU A 512 -5.03 -4.58 2.83
C LEU A 512 -4.18 -5.64 2.13
N ALA A 513 -4.55 -6.04 0.90
CA ALA A 513 -3.78 -6.98 0.09
C ALA A 513 -2.40 -6.39 -0.26
N ALA A 514 -2.35 -5.14 -0.71
CA ALA A 514 -1.10 -4.44 -1.01
C ALA A 514 -0.19 -4.32 0.24
N LEU A 515 -0.74 -3.95 1.40
CA LEU A 515 0.03 -3.91 2.65
C LEU A 515 0.61 -5.28 3.02
N ARG A 516 -0.18 -6.36 2.83
CA ARG A 516 0.29 -7.74 3.05
C ARG A 516 1.47 -8.09 2.15
N GLU A 517 1.44 -7.71 0.88
CA GLU A 517 2.55 -7.96 -0.05
C GLU A 517 3.82 -7.20 0.36
N VAL A 518 3.69 -5.95 0.80
CA VAL A 518 4.84 -5.16 1.30
C VAL A 518 5.50 -5.80 2.51
N VAL A 519 4.71 -6.31 3.47
CA VAL A 519 5.27 -6.88 4.71
C VAL A 519 5.62 -8.37 4.59
N ALA A 520 5.06 -9.11 3.62
CA ALA A 520 5.24 -10.56 3.47
C ALA A 520 6.71 -11.01 3.46
N PRO A 521 7.65 -10.34 2.78
CA PRO A 521 9.07 -10.72 2.81
C PRO A 521 9.69 -10.68 4.20
N HIS A 522 9.12 -9.89 5.12
CA HIS A 522 9.65 -9.63 6.46
C HIS A 522 8.87 -10.35 7.57
N VAL A 523 7.82 -11.11 7.25
CA VAL A 523 6.98 -11.80 8.25
C VAL A 523 6.87 -13.27 7.91
N LEU A 524 7.27 -14.13 8.84
CA LEU A 524 7.00 -15.56 8.75
C LEU A 524 6.01 -15.96 9.83
N ARG A 525 4.81 -16.41 9.42
CA ARG A 525 3.74 -16.84 10.33
C ARG A 525 3.20 -18.19 9.92
N ARG A 526 3.25 -19.16 10.84
CA ARG A 526 2.71 -20.51 10.65
C ARG A 526 1.84 -20.86 11.85
N LEU A 527 0.79 -21.63 11.59
CA LEU A 527 -0.12 -22.14 12.62
C LEU A 527 0.20 -23.61 12.91
N LYS A 528 -0.04 -24.06 14.14
CA LYS A 528 0.18 -25.44 14.55
C LYS A 528 -0.56 -26.44 13.66
N LYS A 529 -1.82 -26.13 13.30
CA LYS A 529 -2.65 -26.96 12.43
C LYS A 529 -2.03 -27.23 11.06
N ASP A 530 -1.18 -26.33 10.56
CA ASP A 530 -0.60 -26.40 9.23
C ASP A 530 0.72 -27.19 9.22
N VAL A 531 1.53 -27.07 10.29
CA VAL A 531 2.92 -27.56 10.32
C VAL A 531 3.15 -28.70 11.32
N ALA A 532 2.29 -28.89 12.31
CA ALA A 532 2.42 -29.94 13.34
C ALA A 532 1.20 -30.89 13.29
N ARG A 533 1.02 -31.53 12.14
CA ARG A 533 -0.13 -32.41 11.84
C ARG A 533 -0.21 -33.63 12.75
N GLU A 534 0.88 -34.00 13.41
CA GLU A 534 0.95 -35.08 14.39
C GLU A 534 0.28 -34.75 15.73
N LEU A 535 -0.02 -33.48 16.01
CA LEU A 535 -0.72 -33.10 17.22
C LEU A 535 -2.20 -33.47 17.12
N PRO A 536 -2.78 -34.04 18.19
CA PRO A 536 -4.21 -34.30 18.21
C PRO A 536 -5.01 -32.99 18.07
N PRO A 537 -6.22 -33.03 17.50
CA PRO A 537 -7.04 -31.84 17.39
C PRO A 537 -7.34 -31.26 18.77
N LYS A 538 -7.32 -29.94 18.87
CA LYS A 538 -7.72 -29.22 20.09
C LYS A 538 -9.24 -29.39 20.28
N THR A 539 -9.63 -29.89 21.43
CA THR A 539 -11.05 -29.92 21.85
C THR A 539 -11.30 -28.77 22.81
N GLU A 540 -12.28 -27.94 22.51
CA GLU A 540 -12.74 -26.86 23.37
C GLU A 540 -14.11 -27.20 23.94
N LEU A 541 -14.21 -27.21 25.26
CA LEU A 541 -15.45 -27.45 25.96
C LEU A 541 -15.79 -26.22 26.83
N ALA A 542 -16.90 -25.56 26.53
CA ALA A 542 -17.44 -24.51 27.37
C ALA A 542 -18.33 -25.14 28.43
N VAL A 543 -17.96 -24.96 29.72
CA VAL A 543 -18.76 -25.43 30.86
C VAL A 543 -19.50 -24.22 31.44
N PRO A 544 -20.81 -24.05 31.16
CA PRO A 544 -21.61 -23.00 31.77
C PRO A 544 -21.80 -23.31 33.26
N VAL A 545 -21.60 -22.29 34.08
CA VAL A 545 -21.80 -22.38 35.53
C VAL A 545 -22.75 -21.27 35.95
N GLU A 546 -23.89 -21.63 36.53
CA GLU A 546 -24.84 -20.67 37.07
C GLU A 546 -24.46 -20.28 38.49
N LEU A 547 -24.61 -18.99 38.80
CA LEU A 547 -24.46 -18.51 40.18
C LEU A 547 -25.67 -18.93 40.99
N GLY A 548 -25.43 -19.59 42.12
CA GLY A 548 -26.47 -19.99 43.07
C GLY A 548 -26.52 -19.08 44.28
N GLY A 549 -27.57 -19.23 45.10
CA GLY A 549 -27.74 -18.76 46.44
C GLY A 549 -27.19 -17.38 46.78
N GLU A 550 -26.39 -17.32 47.84
CA GLU A 550 -25.78 -16.11 48.38
C GLU A 550 -24.81 -15.43 47.36
N GLN A 551 -24.15 -16.20 46.53
CA GLN A 551 -23.25 -15.64 45.53
C GLN A 551 -24.02 -14.83 44.46
N ARG A 552 -25.18 -15.31 44.05
CA ARG A 552 -26.07 -14.59 43.09
C ARG A 552 -26.63 -13.32 43.74
N GLU A 553 -27.05 -13.38 45.00
CA GLU A 553 -27.54 -12.21 45.72
C GLU A 553 -26.46 -11.14 45.84
N LEU A 554 -25.22 -11.52 46.17
CA LEU A 554 -24.07 -10.62 46.20
C LEU A 554 -23.80 -9.99 44.84
N TYR A 555 -23.85 -10.80 43.77
CA TYR A 555 -23.66 -10.30 42.41
C TYR A 555 -24.70 -9.24 42.03
N GLU A 556 -26.00 -9.52 42.32
CA GLU A 556 -27.07 -8.58 42.05
C GLU A 556 -26.97 -7.31 42.89
N ALA A 557 -26.61 -7.40 44.13
CA ALA A 557 -26.39 -6.25 45.00
C ALA A 557 -25.28 -5.33 44.46
N ILE A 558 -24.13 -5.91 44.03
CA ILE A 558 -23.04 -5.16 43.43
C ILE A 558 -23.46 -4.56 42.08
N ARG A 559 -24.20 -5.30 41.26
CA ARG A 559 -24.68 -4.83 39.95
C ARG A 559 -25.60 -3.61 40.10
N VAL A 560 -26.53 -3.64 41.04
CA VAL A 560 -27.48 -2.54 41.30
C VAL A 560 -26.75 -1.30 41.82
N ALA A 561 -25.87 -1.48 42.81
CA ALA A 561 -25.07 -0.40 43.38
C ALA A 561 -24.17 0.24 42.32
N ALA A 562 -23.42 -0.57 41.56
CA ALA A 562 -22.52 -0.11 40.50
C ALA A 562 -23.28 0.62 39.39
N HIS A 563 -24.47 0.14 39.02
CA HIS A 563 -25.30 0.81 37.98
C HIS A 563 -25.74 2.22 38.44
N ALA A 564 -26.13 2.39 39.70
CA ALA A 564 -26.52 3.69 40.25
C ALA A 564 -25.32 4.67 40.24
N ASP A 565 -24.14 4.21 40.73
CA ASP A 565 -22.94 5.02 40.82
C ASP A 565 -22.39 5.42 39.42
N VAL A 566 -22.34 4.46 38.49
CA VAL A 566 -21.90 4.69 37.11
C VAL A 566 -22.84 5.70 36.42
N ARG A 567 -24.16 5.54 36.53
CA ARG A 567 -25.12 6.50 35.95
C ARG A 567 -24.94 7.91 36.51
N LYS A 568 -24.72 8.03 37.84
CA LYS A 568 -24.46 9.31 38.51
C LYS A 568 -23.17 9.95 37.97
N ALA A 569 -22.10 9.16 37.86
CA ALA A 569 -20.80 9.61 37.35
C ALA A 569 -20.88 10.07 35.89
N ILE A 570 -21.53 9.30 35.01
CA ILE A 570 -21.72 9.66 33.61
C ILE A 570 -22.48 10.98 33.47
N ARG A 571 -23.56 11.17 34.25
CA ARG A 571 -24.34 12.40 34.26
C ARG A 571 -23.55 13.63 34.73
N SER A 572 -22.63 13.45 35.69
CA SER A 572 -21.86 14.55 36.29
C SER A 572 -20.55 14.88 35.57
N LYS A 573 -19.86 13.85 35.04
CA LYS A 573 -18.48 13.97 34.52
C LYS A 573 -18.33 13.56 33.05
N GLY A 574 -19.39 13.02 32.42
CA GLY A 574 -19.37 12.46 31.09
C GLY A 574 -18.77 11.05 31.03
N LEU A 575 -18.90 10.39 29.86
CA LEU A 575 -18.50 8.99 29.67
C LEU A 575 -16.98 8.80 29.82
N GLY A 576 -16.17 9.65 29.22
CA GLY A 576 -14.71 9.53 29.23
C GLY A 576 -14.10 9.64 30.64
N ALA A 577 -14.57 10.59 31.44
CA ALA A 577 -14.10 10.74 32.83
C ALA A 577 -14.63 9.67 33.80
N SER A 578 -15.64 8.88 33.39
CA SER A 578 -16.23 7.80 34.18
C SER A 578 -15.67 6.41 33.86
N THR A 579 -14.77 6.29 32.89
CA THR A 579 -14.22 5.02 32.39
C THR A 579 -13.57 4.18 33.50
N VAL A 580 -12.81 4.80 34.41
CA VAL A 580 -12.15 4.09 35.54
C VAL A 580 -13.17 3.47 36.46
N MET A 581 -14.28 4.18 36.79
CA MET A 581 -15.35 3.69 37.63
C MET A 581 -16.12 2.54 36.98
N ILE A 582 -16.35 2.63 35.67
CA ILE A 582 -16.99 1.55 34.89
C ILE A 582 -16.12 0.29 34.93
N LEU A 583 -14.80 0.44 34.71
CA LEU A 583 -13.87 -0.69 34.75
C LEU A 583 -13.75 -1.31 36.15
N ASP A 584 -13.77 -0.50 37.21
CA ASP A 584 -13.78 -0.99 38.60
C ASP A 584 -15.06 -1.80 38.88
N ALA A 585 -16.23 -1.28 38.50
CA ALA A 585 -17.50 -1.97 38.61
C ALA A 585 -17.51 -3.32 37.89
N LEU A 586 -17.05 -3.34 36.63
CA LEU A 586 -16.93 -4.57 35.85
C LEU A 586 -15.93 -5.56 36.49
N THR A 587 -14.83 -5.06 37.05
CA THR A 587 -13.83 -5.89 37.71
C THR A 587 -14.44 -6.57 38.97
N LYS A 588 -15.18 -5.83 39.78
CA LYS A 588 -15.88 -6.38 40.94
C LYS A 588 -16.91 -7.45 40.55
N LEU A 589 -17.72 -7.19 39.51
CA LEU A 589 -18.67 -8.19 39.00
C LEU A 589 -17.95 -9.46 38.50
N ARG A 590 -16.85 -9.32 37.79
CA ARG A 590 -16.03 -10.47 37.32
C ARG A 590 -15.41 -11.23 38.50
N GLN A 591 -14.93 -10.52 39.51
CA GLN A 591 -14.42 -11.14 40.74
C GLN A 591 -15.52 -11.94 41.46
N THR A 592 -16.73 -11.37 41.58
CA THR A 592 -17.90 -12.08 42.19
C THR A 592 -18.21 -13.38 41.45
N CYS A 593 -18.17 -13.34 40.08
CA CYS A 593 -18.38 -14.55 39.27
C CYS A 593 -17.26 -15.57 39.37
N CYS A 594 -16.03 -15.15 39.74
CA CYS A 594 -14.93 -16.08 39.95
C CYS A 594 -15.00 -16.71 41.33
N ASP A 595 -14.99 -15.86 42.38
CA ASP A 595 -15.10 -16.25 43.77
C ASP A 595 -15.38 -15.01 44.63
N PRO A 596 -16.37 -15.01 45.54
CA PRO A 596 -16.67 -13.89 46.44
C PRO A 596 -15.48 -13.43 47.30
N ARG A 597 -14.59 -14.35 47.67
CA ARG A 597 -13.38 -14.07 48.47
C ARG A 597 -12.38 -13.14 47.82
N LEU A 598 -12.52 -12.90 46.51
CA LEU A 598 -11.65 -11.97 45.75
C LEU A 598 -12.02 -10.51 45.97
N ILE A 599 -13.17 -10.23 46.56
CA ILE A 599 -13.70 -8.89 46.74
C ILE A 599 -13.42 -8.38 48.14
N ALA A 600 -12.77 -7.24 48.26
CA ALA A 600 -12.50 -6.57 49.53
C ALA A 600 -13.71 -5.73 49.99
N MET A 601 -14.86 -6.40 50.22
CA MET A 601 -16.09 -5.78 50.71
C MET A 601 -16.63 -6.57 51.91
N ASP A 602 -17.14 -5.86 52.94
CA ASP A 602 -17.70 -6.52 54.12
C ASP A 602 -18.90 -7.41 53.80
N ALA A 603 -19.73 -7.00 52.82
CA ALA A 603 -20.86 -7.80 52.34
C ALA A 603 -20.45 -9.12 51.67
N ALA A 604 -19.22 -9.26 51.17
CA ALA A 604 -18.72 -10.48 50.56
C ALA A 604 -18.12 -11.47 51.57
N ARG A 605 -17.77 -11.01 52.77
CA ARG A 605 -17.11 -11.86 53.82
C ARG A 605 -17.94 -13.07 54.28
N PRO A 606 -19.26 -12.98 54.46
CA PRO A 606 -20.06 -14.13 54.87
C PRO A 606 -20.30 -15.14 53.73
N VAL A 607 -20.22 -14.72 52.48
CA VAL A 607 -20.55 -15.57 51.30
C VAL A 607 -19.46 -16.59 51.07
N ARG A 608 -19.77 -17.86 51.23
CA ARG A 608 -18.87 -19.00 51.07
C ARG A 608 -19.11 -19.78 49.78
N GLU A 609 -20.26 -19.64 49.19
CA GLU A 609 -20.61 -20.28 47.92
C GLU A 609 -19.77 -19.72 46.78
N SER A 610 -19.19 -20.62 46.01
CA SER A 610 -18.40 -20.26 44.82
C SER A 610 -18.61 -21.30 43.74
N ALA A 611 -19.69 -21.16 42.98
CA ALA A 611 -20.13 -22.15 41.99
C ALA A 611 -19.04 -22.48 40.97
N LYS A 612 -18.31 -21.45 40.47
CA LYS A 612 -17.22 -21.68 39.53
C LYS A 612 -16.01 -22.40 40.14
N PHE A 613 -15.65 -22.05 41.39
CA PHE A 613 -14.55 -22.71 42.10
C PHE A 613 -14.88 -24.16 42.38
N GLU A 614 -16.08 -24.46 42.86
CA GLU A 614 -16.55 -25.82 43.14
C GLU A 614 -16.56 -26.70 41.89
N THR A 615 -17.12 -26.17 40.78
CA THR A 615 -17.11 -26.87 39.47
C THR A 615 -15.68 -27.10 38.99
N LEU A 616 -14.79 -26.10 39.10
CA LEU A 616 -13.39 -26.26 38.72
C LEU A 616 -12.71 -27.34 39.56
N MET A 617 -12.89 -27.34 40.88
CA MET A 617 -12.26 -28.31 41.77
C MET A 617 -12.77 -29.73 41.52
N ALA A 618 -14.04 -29.89 41.15
CA ALA A 618 -14.59 -31.20 40.74
C ALA A 618 -13.91 -31.71 39.44
N LEU A 619 -13.82 -30.87 38.42
CA LEU A 619 -13.13 -31.20 37.16
C LEU A 619 -11.64 -31.50 37.37
N VAL A 620 -10.94 -30.70 38.20
CA VAL A 620 -9.53 -30.92 38.51
C VAL A 620 -9.31 -32.28 39.18
N ARG A 621 -10.15 -32.65 40.14
CA ARG A 621 -10.07 -33.95 40.81
C ARG A 621 -10.32 -35.12 39.84
N GLU A 622 -11.32 -35.01 38.98
CA GLU A 622 -11.64 -36.00 37.97
C GLU A 622 -10.47 -36.24 37.03
N HIS A 623 -9.94 -35.18 36.46
CA HIS A 623 -8.82 -35.27 35.51
C HIS A 623 -7.52 -35.76 36.14
N LEU A 624 -7.23 -35.36 37.39
CA LEU A 624 -6.08 -35.88 38.13
C LEU A 624 -6.22 -37.37 38.43
N ALA A 625 -7.43 -37.83 38.82
CA ALA A 625 -7.70 -39.24 39.01
C ALA A 625 -7.54 -40.07 37.70
N ALA A 626 -7.83 -39.45 36.56
CA ALA A 626 -7.58 -40.06 35.24
C ALA A 626 -6.11 -39.97 34.78
N GLY A 627 -5.20 -39.43 35.62
CA GLY A 627 -3.77 -39.32 35.29
C GLY A 627 -3.40 -38.17 34.32
N HIS A 628 -4.31 -37.27 34.06
CA HIS A 628 -4.05 -36.12 33.20
C HIS A 628 -3.20 -35.05 33.88
N ARG A 629 -2.40 -34.34 33.10
CA ARG A 629 -1.70 -33.11 33.52
C ARG A 629 -2.57 -31.91 33.26
N ILE A 630 -2.69 -31.01 34.24
CA ILE A 630 -3.61 -29.88 34.22
C ILE A 630 -2.82 -28.58 34.31
N LEU A 631 -3.18 -27.60 33.49
CA LEU A 631 -2.78 -26.19 33.62
C LEU A 631 -4.02 -25.37 33.88
N VAL A 632 -4.02 -24.61 34.98
CA VAL A 632 -5.12 -23.70 35.34
C VAL A 632 -4.68 -22.26 35.10
N PHE A 633 -5.47 -21.52 34.38
CA PHE A 633 -5.25 -20.11 34.11
C PHE A 633 -6.34 -19.26 34.75
N SER A 634 -5.94 -18.20 35.43
CA SER A 634 -6.87 -17.21 35.95
C SER A 634 -6.36 -15.80 35.69
N GLN A 635 -7.29 -14.88 35.47
CA GLN A 635 -6.98 -13.46 35.37
C GLN A 635 -6.59 -12.85 36.74
N PHE A 636 -7.07 -13.44 37.82
CA PHE A 636 -6.82 -12.99 39.18
C PHE A 636 -5.78 -13.89 39.86
N THR A 637 -4.63 -13.32 40.22
CA THR A 637 -3.56 -14.05 40.95
C THR A 637 -4.05 -14.57 42.30
N SER A 638 -4.91 -13.80 42.98
CA SER A 638 -5.57 -14.22 44.21
C SER A 638 -6.47 -15.46 44.04
N MET A 639 -7.07 -15.65 42.85
CA MET A 639 -7.81 -16.87 42.52
C MET A 639 -6.88 -18.09 42.44
N LEU A 640 -5.71 -17.93 41.83
CA LEU A 640 -4.71 -19.01 41.75
C LEU A 640 -4.24 -19.43 43.13
N ALA A 641 -4.10 -18.46 44.09
CA ALA A 641 -3.76 -18.77 45.48
C ALA A 641 -4.87 -19.53 46.24
N LEU A 642 -6.13 -19.41 45.80
CA LEU A 642 -7.23 -20.20 46.37
C LEU A 642 -7.31 -21.62 45.79
N ILE A 643 -6.81 -21.81 44.56
CA ILE A 643 -6.81 -23.10 43.85
C ILE A 643 -5.60 -23.95 44.28
N ALA A 644 -4.45 -23.32 44.55
CA ALA A 644 -3.22 -23.99 44.98
C ALA A 644 -3.34 -24.53 46.40
#